data_efa560b9719c3d9f6494d70291b3dbb3
#
_entry.id   efa560b9719c3d9f6494d70291b3dbb3
#
_cell.length_a   1.000
_cell.length_b   1.000
_cell.length_c   1.000
_cell.angle_alpha   90.00
_cell.angle_beta   90.00
_cell.angle_gamma   90.00
#
_symmetry.space_group_name_H-M   'P 1'
#
loop_
_entity.id
_entity.type
_entity.pdbx_description
1 polymer ?
#
loop_
_entity_poly.entity_id
_entity_poly.type
_entity_poly.pdbx_seq_one_letter_code
_entity_poly.pdbx_strand_id
1 'polypeptide(L)'
;DVIEHVFSTTQDKTLLTYVLEMAMGVVNAVEVRRQVLQLLVKLFLSLDEPDYFSTAQCYVYLNEPQPTSELLRTLLQRSDKDDRAVLVAYQTAFDLVESATQDFLHHVRSELEKMKFDQEAPKQQVISILSGTETIRLYRDFLHDANNADLMILKNTKDALDAHYSAYHSAVSLSNAFMLAGTGSDQFLRENLDWLAKASNWSKFTATAALGVLHRGSLTEGLDILRPYLPPENNAPSSSVYSEGGSLFALGLIHTNHGEPILELLTKTLRTNTAEVVQHGAALGLGAAGMATENEEVYEELRTVLFSDSAVSGEAAGYAMGLVYLGTGSAQATEEMLQYAQETQHEKIIRGLAIGIALLHYGRESAASETIDALLTHKDATLRYGGVYTMALAYAGTGHHASVSRLLHLAVSDGSDDVRRASVIAIGFLFFRSPEHVPELVELLSESYNPHLRYGAAMALGLACAGTGLDSAIDLLEPLTKDTVDYVRQAACMALAMILIQQNEQLNPRVQVARTTFDKIISDRHEEAMAKFGASIAQGLIDAGGRNATIGLRGRGGSSNTSAIVGMALFTQYWYWFPMAHFASLAFTPTAMIGVTKSLELPALEFVSHAPPSLFAYPPHLQGPSEKKPEKVETAVLSTTAKSQARQRTKEKKKAAADSMDTDEASKPEEEEPVQDKPQETAKEQPKEEHLPNGSRVTPFQLKYVTLPPEARYTALRPLAKQTLHDLSSARELDMSATASRGGILMLYDRDPSAPFVPAKPKPKEDEAMDHEAAAKALAATSDDDNNKAQTSVKRDDDNEKQEAPSTQDVEMDEQAH
;
A
#
# COMPACT_ATOMS: atom_id res chain seq x y z
N ASP A 1 9.62 17.85 36.03
CA ASP A 1 10.69 18.25 36.98
C ASP A 1 12.06 17.68 36.57
N VAL A 2 12.25 16.33 36.40
CA VAL A 2 13.55 15.77 36.05
C VAL A 2 13.99 16.20 34.63
N ILE A 3 13.11 16.08 33.62
CA ILE A 3 13.37 16.48 32.22
C ILE A 3 13.69 17.97 32.17
N GLU A 4 12.89 18.79 32.84
CA GLU A 4 13.08 20.25 32.90
C GLU A 4 14.41 20.64 33.60
N HIS A 5 14.75 19.93 34.68
CA HIS A 5 16.02 20.17 35.37
C HIS A 5 17.23 19.76 34.52
N VAL A 6 17.20 18.60 33.89
CA VAL A 6 18.27 18.12 33.02
C VAL A 6 18.42 19.04 31.80
N PHE A 7 17.34 19.49 31.18
CA PHE A 7 17.37 20.41 30.06
C PHE A 7 17.90 21.78 30.43
N SER A 8 17.50 22.34 31.57
CA SER A 8 18.02 23.64 32.05
C SER A 8 19.53 23.63 32.29
N THR A 9 20.12 22.46 32.52
CA THR A 9 21.54 22.25 32.71
C THR A 9 22.31 22.01 31.40
N THR A 10 21.71 21.34 30.43
CA THR A 10 22.44 20.88 29.22
C THR A 10 22.00 21.59 27.93
N GLN A 11 20.78 22.12 27.83
CA GLN A 11 20.19 22.75 26.64
C GLN A 11 20.37 21.92 25.34
N ASP A 12 20.39 20.62 25.49
CA ASP A 12 20.66 19.68 24.38
C ASP A 12 19.39 19.33 23.61
N LYS A 13 19.30 19.77 22.35
CA LYS A 13 18.18 19.49 21.45
C LYS A 13 18.03 17.98 21.20
N THR A 14 19.14 17.23 21.13
CA THR A 14 19.09 15.77 20.85
C THR A 14 18.42 15.02 22.00
N LEU A 15 18.64 15.46 23.24
CA LEU A 15 17.96 14.92 24.41
C LEU A 15 16.46 15.14 24.34
N LEU A 16 16.00 16.32 23.93
CA LEU A 16 14.55 16.59 23.79
C LEU A 16 13.89 15.72 22.72
N THR A 17 14.56 15.54 21.58
CA THR A 17 14.08 14.65 20.50
C THR A 17 14.00 13.21 20.97
N TYR A 18 15.01 12.73 21.69
CA TYR A 18 15.01 11.41 22.30
C TYR A 18 13.86 11.24 23.29
N VAL A 19 13.62 12.23 24.16
CA VAL A 19 12.50 12.20 25.12
C VAL A 19 11.16 12.16 24.38
N LEU A 20 11.01 12.89 23.25
CA LEU A 20 9.80 12.82 22.42
C LEU A 20 9.56 11.41 21.88
N GLU A 21 10.60 10.78 21.32
CA GLU A 21 10.51 9.40 20.82
C GLU A 21 10.15 8.41 21.92
N MET A 22 10.80 8.53 23.08
CA MET A 22 10.51 7.68 24.23
C MET A 22 9.10 7.92 24.80
N ALA A 23 8.62 9.17 24.83
CA ALA A 23 7.28 9.49 25.27
C ALA A 23 6.22 8.83 24.39
N MET A 24 6.45 8.78 23.08
CA MET A 24 5.52 8.18 22.13
C MET A 24 5.65 6.65 22.02
N GLY A 25 6.82 6.08 22.28
CA GLY A 25 7.10 4.64 22.15
C GLY A 25 6.93 3.83 23.43
N VAL A 26 7.21 4.40 24.59
CA VAL A 26 7.33 3.65 25.86
C VAL A 26 6.32 4.09 26.93
N VAL A 27 5.89 5.36 26.93
CA VAL A 27 4.98 5.88 27.96
C VAL A 27 3.54 5.44 27.65
N ASN A 28 3.06 4.42 28.36
CA ASN A 28 1.73 3.86 28.15
C ASN A 28 0.60 4.67 28.85
N ALA A 29 0.92 5.46 29.87
CA ALA A 29 -0.07 6.29 30.55
C ALA A 29 -0.36 7.57 29.74
N VAL A 30 -1.53 7.65 29.12
CA VAL A 30 -1.97 8.75 28.25
C VAL A 30 -1.80 10.12 28.90
N GLU A 31 -2.22 10.25 30.17
CA GLU A 31 -2.13 11.53 30.90
C GLU A 31 -0.68 11.96 31.16
N VAL A 32 0.19 11.00 31.50
CA VAL A 32 1.63 11.28 31.70
C VAL A 32 2.26 11.67 30.36
N ARG A 33 1.93 10.96 29.28
CA ARG A 33 2.41 11.28 27.94
C ARG A 33 1.99 12.70 27.53
N ARG A 34 0.71 13.05 27.74
CA ARG A 34 0.19 14.39 27.47
C ARG A 34 0.96 15.48 28.21
N GLN A 35 1.21 15.30 29.49
CA GLN A 35 1.99 16.24 30.29
C GLN A 35 3.43 16.36 29.81
N VAL A 36 4.07 15.24 29.44
CA VAL A 36 5.42 15.25 28.86
C VAL A 36 5.44 16.01 27.53
N LEU A 37 4.49 15.78 26.65
CA LEU A 37 4.40 16.48 25.36
C LEU A 37 4.18 17.99 25.54
N GLN A 38 3.32 18.41 26.46
CA GLN A 38 3.09 19.82 26.78
C GLN A 38 4.35 20.49 27.37
N LEU A 39 5.14 19.76 28.15
CA LEU A 39 6.41 20.25 28.63
C LEU A 39 7.41 20.38 27.48
N LEU A 40 7.50 19.36 26.61
CA LEU A 40 8.39 19.38 25.44
C LEU A 40 8.10 20.55 24.49
N VAL A 41 6.82 20.90 24.25
CA VAL A 41 6.45 22.08 23.46
C VAL A 41 7.09 23.35 24.03
N LYS A 42 7.01 23.54 25.36
CA LYS A 42 7.63 24.71 26.02
C LYS A 42 9.15 24.71 25.88
N LEU A 43 9.78 23.54 26.02
CA LEU A 43 11.22 23.39 25.94
C LEU A 43 11.74 23.59 24.52
N PHE A 44 11.09 23.01 23.48
CA PHE A 44 11.46 23.22 22.06
C PHE A 44 11.36 24.68 21.63
N LEU A 45 10.33 25.41 22.13
CA LEU A 45 10.16 26.83 21.83
C LEU A 45 11.13 27.75 22.62
N SER A 46 11.70 27.27 23.73
CA SER A 46 12.65 28.01 24.56
C SER A 46 14.11 27.89 24.13
N LEU A 47 14.40 27.05 23.09
CA LEU A 47 15.72 26.92 22.50
C LEU A 47 16.15 28.25 21.85
N ASP A 48 17.47 28.51 21.79
CA ASP A 48 18.04 29.66 21.06
C ASP A 48 17.59 29.67 19.58
N GLU A 49 17.58 28.48 18.95
CA GLU A 49 16.93 28.22 17.68
C GLU A 49 15.70 27.28 17.90
N PRO A 50 14.47 27.81 17.99
CA PRO A 50 13.27 27.02 18.26
C PRO A 50 13.07 25.90 17.25
N ASP A 51 12.76 24.69 17.74
CA ASP A 51 12.44 23.56 16.88
C ASP A 51 10.96 23.52 16.54
N TYR A 52 10.57 24.23 15.48
CA TYR A 52 9.20 24.31 15.02
C TYR A 52 8.65 22.96 14.50
N PHE A 53 9.50 22.09 13.94
CA PHE A 53 9.10 20.79 13.41
C PHE A 53 8.68 19.83 14.52
N SER A 54 9.50 19.69 15.55
CA SER A 54 9.18 18.86 16.72
C SER A 54 8.00 19.43 17.52
N THR A 55 7.88 20.76 17.59
CA THR A 55 6.72 21.44 18.21
C THR A 55 5.42 21.12 17.46
N ALA A 56 5.40 21.23 16.13
CA ALA A 56 4.23 20.88 15.32
C ALA A 56 3.84 19.40 15.48
N GLN A 57 4.83 18.49 15.54
CA GLN A 57 4.62 17.09 15.81
C GLN A 57 3.97 16.85 17.19
N CYS A 58 4.41 17.54 18.22
CA CYS A 58 3.77 17.50 19.55
C CYS A 58 2.31 17.97 19.50
N TYR A 59 2.01 19.04 18.76
CA TYR A 59 0.63 19.52 18.60
C TYR A 59 -0.28 18.55 17.88
N VAL A 60 0.23 17.82 16.88
CA VAL A 60 -0.53 16.74 16.22
C VAL A 60 -0.86 15.63 17.23
N TYR A 61 0.11 15.21 18.05
CA TYR A 61 -0.11 14.19 19.07
C TYR A 61 -1.08 14.63 20.17
N LEU A 62 -1.08 15.93 20.52
CA LEU A 62 -2.00 16.52 21.48
C LEU A 62 -3.38 16.82 20.90
N ASN A 63 -3.53 16.72 19.57
CA ASN A 63 -4.71 17.16 18.81
C ASN A 63 -5.08 18.62 19.07
N GLU A 64 -4.10 19.53 18.96
CA GLU A 64 -4.25 20.96 19.24
C GLU A 64 -4.11 21.79 17.95
N PRO A 65 -5.15 21.96 17.11
CA PRO A 65 -5.07 22.67 15.82
C PRO A 65 -4.89 24.21 15.99
N GLN A 66 -5.45 24.81 17.04
CA GLN A 66 -5.32 26.26 17.27
C GLN A 66 -3.86 26.68 17.55
N PRO A 67 -3.11 26.07 18.49
CA PRO A 67 -1.68 26.40 18.67
C PRO A 67 -0.86 26.13 17.41
N THR A 68 -1.23 25.16 16.57
CA THR A 68 -0.57 24.90 15.29
C THR A 68 -0.77 26.06 14.30
N SER A 69 -1.99 26.59 14.19
CA SER A 69 -2.26 27.75 13.33
C SER A 69 -1.53 29.02 13.83
N GLU A 70 -1.43 29.23 15.13
CA GLU A 70 -0.64 30.32 15.72
C GLU A 70 0.88 30.15 15.47
N LEU A 71 1.40 28.91 15.48
CA LEU A 71 2.78 28.62 15.13
C LEU A 71 3.06 29.03 13.68
N LEU A 72 2.21 28.60 12.75
CA LEU A 72 2.33 28.97 11.33
C LEU A 72 2.18 30.49 11.13
N ARG A 73 1.25 31.13 11.83
CA ARG A 73 1.11 32.59 11.82
C ARG A 73 2.40 33.29 12.24
N THR A 74 3.01 32.84 13.34
CA THR A 74 4.25 33.42 13.86
C THR A 74 5.40 33.31 12.86
N LEU A 75 5.50 32.19 12.16
CA LEU A 75 6.51 31.96 11.10
C LEU A 75 6.26 32.88 9.89
N LEU A 76 5.01 32.99 9.44
CA LEU A 76 4.63 33.83 8.30
C LEU A 76 4.79 35.34 8.58
N GLN A 77 4.54 35.81 9.82
CA GLN A 77 4.75 37.20 10.20
C GLN A 77 6.24 37.61 10.29
N ARG A 78 7.14 36.65 10.43
CA ARG A 78 8.58 36.90 10.35
C ARG A 78 9.11 37.04 8.93
N SER A 79 8.27 36.79 7.91
CA SER A 79 8.63 36.78 6.49
C SER A 79 9.24 38.07 5.97
N ASP A 80 8.93 39.21 6.57
CA ASP A 80 9.48 40.51 6.17
C ASP A 80 10.97 40.65 6.45
N LYS A 81 11.54 39.77 7.31
CA LYS A 81 12.92 39.83 7.76
C LYS A 81 13.75 38.61 7.38
N ASP A 82 13.10 37.48 7.10
CA ASP A 82 13.79 36.20 6.88
C ASP A 82 12.97 35.27 5.98
N ASP A 83 13.40 35.15 4.71
CA ASP A 83 12.84 34.18 3.76
C ASP A 83 12.88 32.73 4.29
N ARG A 84 13.83 32.41 5.16
CA ARG A 84 13.96 31.09 5.77
C ARG A 84 12.77 30.73 6.66
N ALA A 85 12.16 31.71 7.35
CA ALA A 85 10.99 31.48 8.20
C ALA A 85 9.78 31.03 7.38
N VAL A 86 9.57 31.61 6.18
CA VAL A 86 8.50 31.21 5.25
C VAL A 86 8.69 29.77 4.79
N LEU A 87 9.93 29.41 4.42
CA LEU A 87 10.23 28.04 3.98
C LEU A 87 10.06 27.01 5.11
N VAL A 88 10.35 27.39 6.37
CA VAL A 88 10.06 26.56 7.56
C VAL A 88 8.56 26.36 7.72
N ALA A 89 7.75 27.40 7.50
CA ALA A 89 6.28 27.27 7.52
C ALA A 89 5.78 26.32 6.43
N TYR A 90 6.32 26.39 5.20
CA TYR A 90 5.97 25.47 4.11
C TYR A 90 6.37 24.04 4.42
N GLN A 91 7.59 23.81 4.93
CA GLN A 91 8.02 22.46 5.34
C GLN A 91 7.15 21.91 6.46
N THR A 92 6.81 22.74 7.45
CA THR A 92 5.89 22.34 8.53
C THR A 92 4.51 21.96 7.98
N ALA A 93 4.00 22.71 7.00
CA ALA A 93 2.73 22.40 6.36
C ALA A 93 2.76 21.06 5.61
N PHE A 94 3.83 20.75 4.86
CA PHE A 94 4.03 19.43 4.26
C PHE A 94 4.07 18.30 5.30
N ASP A 95 4.76 18.51 6.42
CA ASP A 95 4.85 17.54 7.51
C ASP A 95 3.50 17.28 8.18
N LEU A 96 2.69 18.33 8.33
CA LEU A 96 1.32 18.23 8.87
C LEU A 96 0.43 17.41 7.94
N VAL A 97 0.50 17.59 6.62
CA VAL A 97 -0.27 16.80 5.65
C VAL A 97 0.03 15.30 5.75
N GLU A 98 1.29 14.93 6.04
CA GLU A 98 1.69 13.53 6.20
C GLU A 98 1.29 12.91 7.56
N SER A 99 1.08 13.72 8.60
CA SER A 99 0.94 13.23 9.99
C SER A 99 -0.41 13.49 10.62
N ALA A 100 -1.18 14.47 10.14
CA ALA A 100 -2.45 14.89 10.75
C ALA A 100 -3.68 14.33 10.02
N THR A 101 -4.82 14.33 10.71
CA THR A 101 -6.13 13.92 10.17
C THR A 101 -6.75 15.03 9.31
N GLN A 102 -7.74 14.68 8.48
CA GLN A 102 -8.48 15.66 7.67
C GLN A 102 -9.13 16.75 8.53
N ASP A 103 -9.77 16.36 9.61
CA ASP A 103 -10.42 17.30 10.54
C ASP A 103 -9.42 18.29 11.14
N PHE A 104 -8.27 17.79 11.64
CA PHE A 104 -7.21 18.66 12.16
C PHE A 104 -6.73 19.68 11.12
N LEU A 105 -6.45 19.23 9.88
CA LEU A 105 -6.01 20.10 8.78
C LEU A 105 -7.08 21.11 8.39
N HIS A 106 -8.36 20.71 8.37
CA HIS A 106 -9.49 21.60 8.11
C HIS A 106 -9.56 22.71 9.16
N HIS A 107 -9.45 22.37 10.44
CA HIS A 107 -9.44 23.35 11.52
C HIS A 107 -8.27 24.34 11.41
N VAL A 108 -7.05 23.83 11.15
CA VAL A 108 -5.86 24.71 10.95
C VAL A 108 -6.07 25.66 9.78
N ARG A 109 -6.57 25.15 8.62
CA ARG A 109 -6.87 25.99 7.44
C ARG A 109 -7.91 27.05 7.75
N SER A 110 -9.04 26.67 8.35
CA SER A 110 -10.14 27.58 8.71
C SER A 110 -9.69 28.70 9.66
N GLU A 111 -8.82 28.40 10.63
CA GLU A 111 -8.26 29.42 11.51
C GLU A 111 -7.29 30.36 10.76
N LEU A 112 -6.41 29.83 9.91
CA LEU A 112 -5.51 30.65 9.09
C LEU A 112 -6.26 31.57 8.13
N GLU A 113 -7.37 31.13 7.53
CA GLU A 113 -8.21 31.94 6.64
C GLU A 113 -8.81 33.15 7.36
N LYS A 114 -9.24 33.00 8.62
CA LYS A 114 -9.79 34.09 9.46
C LYS A 114 -8.72 35.11 9.87
N MET A 115 -7.44 34.71 9.90
CA MET A 115 -6.34 35.58 10.33
C MET A 115 -5.94 36.57 9.21
N LYS A 116 -5.61 37.81 9.60
CA LYS A 116 -5.06 38.83 8.70
C LYS A 116 -3.54 38.76 8.68
N PHE A 117 -2.97 38.86 7.50
CA PHE A 117 -1.52 38.89 7.28
C PHE A 117 -1.12 40.10 6.44
N ASP A 118 0.09 40.60 6.64
CA ASP A 118 0.66 41.69 5.86
C ASP A 118 0.96 41.25 4.42
N GLN A 119 1.31 39.97 4.23
CA GLN A 119 1.54 39.34 2.94
C GLN A 119 0.57 38.17 2.74
N GLU A 120 -0.34 38.29 1.79
CA GLU A 120 -1.34 37.23 1.50
C GLU A 120 -0.76 36.07 0.68
N ALA A 121 0.24 36.30 -0.17
CA ALA A 121 0.80 35.25 -1.04
C ALA A 121 1.40 34.05 -0.27
N PRO A 122 2.28 34.22 0.75
CA PRO A 122 2.78 33.10 1.54
C PRO A 122 1.69 32.37 2.32
N LYS A 123 0.66 33.10 2.81
CA LYS A 123 -0.50 32.51 3.49
C LYS A 123 -1.28 31.58 2.54
N GLN A 124 -1.60 32.04 1.34
CA GLN A 124 -2.32 31.25 0.35
C GLN A 124 -1.53 30.00 -0.03
N GLN A 125 -0.21 30.10 -0.11
CA GLN A 125 0.64 28.96 -0.41
C GLN A 125 0.63 27.92 0.72
N VAL A 126 0.65 28.34 2.00
CA VAL A 126 0.51 27.42 3.16
C VAL A 126 -0.87 26.75 3.12
N ILE A 127 -1.94 27.49 2.84
CA ILE A 127 -3.29 26.93 2.73
C ILE A 127 -3.37 25.91 1.59
N SER A 128 -2.74 26.18 0.44
CA SER A 128 -2.63 25.25 -0.69
C SER A 128 -1.86 23.99 -0.31
N ILE A 129 -0.75 24.10 0.41
CA ILE A 129 0.01 22.92 0.90
C ILE A 129 -0.85 22.12 1.89
N LEU A 130 -1.49 22.77 2.87
CA LEU A 130 -2.33 22.12 3.88
C LEU A 130 -3.59 21.45 3.28
N SER A 131 -4.03 21.86 2.09
CA SER A 131 -5.08 21.14 1.35
C SER A 131 -4.62 19.75 0.89
N GLY A 132 -3.31 19.48 0.89
CA GLY A 132 -2.69 18.23 0.45
C GLY A 132 -2.54 18.09 -1.08
N THR A 133 -3.11 18.99 -1.87
CA THR A 133 -3.09 18.90 -3.34
C THR A 133 -1.68 18.94 -3.90
N GLU A 134 -0.80 19.78 -3.34
CA GLU A 134 0.61 19.87 -3.76
C GLU A 134 1.40 18.60 -3.44
N THR A 135 1.18 18.02 -2.25
CA THR A 135 1.80 16.74 -1.86
C THR A 135 1.41 15.63 -2.82
N ILE A 136 0.11 15.53 -3.13
CA ILE A 136 -0.42 14.52 -4.06
C ILE A 136 0.15 14.74 -5.45
N ARG A 137 0.17 15.98 -5.96
CA ARG A 137 0.72 16.31 -7.28
C ARG A 137 2.17 15.84 -7.40
N LEU A 138 3.02 16.20 -6.43
CA LEU A 138 4.43 15.84 -6.44
C LEU A 138 4.67 14.32 -6.38
N TYR A 139 3.91 13.59 -5.57
CA TYR A 139 4.05 12.14 -5.48
C TYR A 139 3.45 11.43 -6.70
N ARG A 140 2.34 11.92 -7.26
CA ARG A 140 1.77 11.37 -8.50
C ARG A 140 2.74 11.55 -9.67
N ASP A 141 3.27 12.76 -9.86
CA ASP A 141 4.26 13.04 -10.89
C ASP A 141 5.48 12.12 -10.75
N PHE A 142 5.96 11.91 -9.51
CA PHE A 142 7.05 10.96 -9.24
C PHE A 142 6.70 9.51 -9.60
N LEU A 143 5.55 8.99 -9.14
CA LEU A 143 5.14 7.61 -9.42
C LEU A 143 4.92 7.35 -10.91
N HIS A 144 4.41 8.35 -11.64
CA HIS A 144 4.24 8.29 -13.08
C HIS A 144 5.59 8.28 -13.81
N ASP A 145 6.45 9.26 -13.52
CA ASP A 145 7.73 9.45 -14.24
C ASP A 145 8.76 8.35 -13.93
N ALA A 146 8.77 7.83 -12.70
CA ALA A 146 9.68 6.79 -12.24
C ALA A 146 9.13 5.37 -12.37
N ASN A 147 7.94 5.18 -12.98
CA ASN A 147 7.32 3.86 -13.11
C ASN A 147 8.27 2.84 -13.75
N ASN A 148 8.58 1.78 -13.02
CA ASN A 148 9.47 0.68 -13.43
C ASN A 148 8.78 -0.68 -13.27
N ALA A 149 7.46 -0.74 -13.43
CA ALA A 149 6.70 -1.97 -13.35
C ALA A 149 7.07 -2.93 -14.49
N ASP A 150 7.14 -4.21 -14.19
CA ASP A 150 7.36 -5.25 -15.21
C ASP A 150 6.02 -5.91 -15.58
N LEU A 151 5.40 -5.42 -16.65
CA LEU A 151 4.12 -5.92 -17.14
C LEU A 151 4.18 -7.38 -17.64
N MET A 152 5.38 -7.94 -17.91
CA MET A 152 5.52 -9.35 -18.26
C MET A 152 5.13 -10.26 -17.09
N ILE A 153 5.33 -9.83 -15.84
CA ILE A 153 4.87 -10.58 -14.65
C ILE A 153 3.35 -10.70 -14.68
N LEU A 154 2.63 -9.59 -14.89
CA LEU A 154 1.17 -9.59 -14.98
C LEU A 154 0.65 -10.41 -16.15
N LYS A 155 1.31 -10.31 -17.31
CA LYS A 155 0.97 -11.08 -18.50
C LYS A 155 1.12 -12.59 -18.25
N ASN A 156 2.23 -13.00 -17.67
CA ASN A 156 2.49 -14.40 -17.35
C ASN A 156 1.46 -14.93 -16.33
N THR A 157 1.15 -14.14 -15.30
CA THR A 157 0.13 -14.47 -14.30
C THR A 157 -1.25 -14.63 -14.93
N LYS A 158 -1.67 -13.68 -15.77
CA LYS A 158 -2.94 -13.72 -16.52
C LYS A 158 -3.01 -14.95 -17.43
N ASP A 159 -1.94 -15.28 -18.13
CA ASP A 159 -1.91 -16.40 -19.07
C ASP A 159 -1.89 -17.78 -18.35
N ALA A 160 -1.41 -17.82 -17.10
CA ALA A 160 -1.41 -19.03 -16.27
C ALA A 160 -2.76 -19.31 -15.60
N LEU A 161 -3.64 -18.32 -15.47
CA LEU A 161 -4.91 -18.40 -14.74
C LEU A 161 -6.11 -18.35 -15.68
N ASP A 162 -7.16 -19.13 -15.38
CA ASP A 162 -8.39 -19.09 -16.16
C ASP A 162 -9.19 -17.81 -15.88
N ALA A 163 -9.38 -16.99 -16.92
CA ALA A 163 -10.07 -15.71 -16.81
C ALA A 163 -11.58 -15.82 -16.53
N HIS A 164 -12.19 -16.98 -16.77
CA HIS A 164 -13.61 -17.19 -16.45
C HIS A 164 -13.85 -17.51 -14.97
N TYR A 165 -12.79 -17.85 -14.23
CA TYR A 165 -12.92 -18.08 -12.80
C TYR A 165 -12.79 -16.75 -12.05
N SER A 166 -13.90 -16.32 -11.42
CA SER A 166 -14.06 -14.99 -10.80
C SER A 166 -12.94 -14.65 -9.80
N ALA A 167 -12.51 -15.60 -8.96
CA ALA A 167 -11.42 -15.40 -8.01
C ALA A 167 -10.09 -15.12 -8.70
N TYR A 168 -9.76 -15.81 -9.80
CA TYR A 168 -8.53 -15.57 -10.55
C TYR A 168 -8.56 -14.26 -11.31
N HIS A 169 -9.73 -13.90 -11.90
CA HIS A 169 -9.90 -12.60 -12.51
C HIS A 169 -9.69 -11.47 -11.49
N SER A 170 -10.26 -11.60 -10.29
CA SER A 170 -10.08 -10.65 -9.19
C SER A 170 -8.62 -10.60 -8.73
N ALA A 171 -7.93 -11.75 -8.63
CA ALA A 171 -6.53 -11.79 -8.23
C ALA A 171 -5.61 -11.03 -9.21
N VAL A 172 -5.80 -11.20 -10.52
CA VAL A 172 -5.02 -10.48 -11.55
C VAL A 172 -5.37 -8.99 -11.55
N SER A 173 -6.66 -8.63 -11.38
CA SER A 173 -7.11 -7.23 -11.26
C SER A 173 -6.46 -6.53 -10.06
N LEU A 174 -6.42 -7.19 -8.90
CA LEU A 174 -5.79 -6.68 -7.68
C LEU A 174 -4.26 -6.60 -7.83
N SER A 175 -3.63 -7.59 -8.44
CA SER A 175 -2.19 -7.59 -8.71
C SER A 175 -1.80 -6.41 -9.61
N ASN A 176 -2.58 -6.16 -10.69
CA ASN A 176 -2.40 -4.99 -11.54
C ASN A 176 -2.58 -3.68 -10.77
N ALA A 177 -3.65 -3.59 -9.95
CA ALA A 177 -3.93 -2.41 -9.14
C ALA A 177 -2.77 -2.07 -8.19
N PHE A 178 -2.21 -3.06 -7.51
CA PHE A 178 -1.12 -2.85 -6.56
C PHE A 178 0.20 -2.54 -7.26
N MET A 179 0.56 -3.32 -8.30
CA MET A 179 1.79 -3.11 -9.06
C MET A 179 1.87 -1.70 -9.65
N LEU A 180 0.75 -1.14 -10.12
CA LEU A 180 0.67 0.17 -10.76
C LEU A 180 -0.01 1.24 -9.89
N ALA A 181 -0.11 1.03 -8.57
CA ALA A 181 -0.80 1.94 -7.66
C ALA A 181 -0.26 3.38 -7.77
N GLY A 182 -1.14 4.33 -8.04
CA GLY A 182 -0.83 5.76 -8.13
C GLY A 182 0.03 6.19 -9.33
N THR A 183 0.39 5.26 -10.23
CA THR A 183 1.19 5.59 -11.43
C THR A 183 0.36 6.21 -12.56
N GLY A 184 -0.96 6.04 -12.52
CA GLY A 184 -1.87 6.45 -13.62
C GLY A 184 -1.74 5.59 -14.88
N SER A 185 -0.91 4.55 -14.89
CA SER A 185 -0.71 3.68 -16.06
C SER A 185 -1.80 2.63 -16.13
N ASP A 186 -2.54 2.64 -17.21
CA ASP A 186 -3.59 1.67 -17.56
C ASP A 186 -3.20 0.73 -18.71
N GLN A 187 -1.91 0.71 -19.06
CA GLN A 187 -1.36 -0.03 -20.20
C GLN A 187 -1.76 -1.50 -20.19
N PHE A 188 -1.67 -2.18 -19.02
CA PHE A 188 -2.04 -3.59 -18.92
C PHE A 188 -3.52 -3.82 -19.27
N LEU A 189 -4.42 -2.98 -18.79
CA LEU A 189 -5.86 -3.09 -19.07
C LEU A 189 -6.16 -2.83 -20.54
N ARG A 190 -5.55 -1.79 -21.11
CA ARG A 190 -5.68 -1.40 -22.52
C ARG A 190 -5.24 -2.51 -23.49
N GLU A 191 -4.13 -3.18 -23.17
CA GLU A 191 -3.62 -4.29 -23.98
C GLU A 191 -4.42 -5.61 -23.82
N ASN A 192 -5.31 -5.70 -22.81
CA ASN A 192 -6.00 -6.94 -22.45
C ASN A 192 -7.53 -6.78 -22.30
N LEU A 193 -8.17 -5.97 -23.19
CA LEU A 193 -9.63 -5.74 -23.16
C LEU A 193 -10.46 -7.02 -23.29
N ASP A 194 -10.03 -7.99 -24.11
CA ASP A 194 -10.68 -9.29 -24.26
C ASP A 194 -10.68 -10.11 -22.97
N TRP A 195 -9.62 -9.98 -22.16
CA TRP A 195 -9.55 -10.59 -20.85
C TRP A 195 -10.46 -9.84 -19.86
N LEU A 196 -10.45 -8.52 -19.88
CA LEU A 196 -11.28 -7.68 -19.01
C LEU A 196 -12.77 -7.95 -19.23
N ALA A 197 -13.18 -8.21 -20.48
CA ALA A 197 -14.56 -8.54 -20.85
C ALA A 197 -15.07 -9.86 -20.24
N LYS A 198 -14.19 -10.75 -19.78
CA LYS A 198 -14.56 -12.01 -19.12
C LYS A 198 -14.92 -11.85 -17.65
N ALA A 199 -14.78 -10.66 -17.08
CA ALA A 199 -15.21 -10.38 -15.72
C ALA A 199 -16.73 -10.62 -15.55
N SER A 200 -17.13 -11.20 -14.43
CA SER A 200 -18.53 -11.47 -14.08
C SER A 200 -18.83 -10.92 -12.69
N ASN A 201 -20.04 -10.43 -12.47
CA ASN A 201 -20.55 -10.01 -11.17
C ASN A 201 -19.52 -9.21 -10.35
N TRP A 202 -19.13 -9.70 -9.18
CA TRP A 202 -18.20 -9.02 -8.28
C TRP A 202 -16.77 -8.89 -8.82
N SER A 203 -16.35 -9.70 -9.80
CA SER A 203 -15.07 -9.46 -10.45
C SER A 203 -15.11 -8.22 -11.37
N LYS A 204 -16.29 -7.82 -11.90
CA LYS A 204 -16.49 -6.51 -12.55
C LYS A 204 -16.33 -5.37 -11.55
N PHE A 205 -16.93 -5.52 -10.37
CA PHE A 205 -16.77 -4.56 -9.27
C PHE A 205 -15.28 -4.38 -8.93
N THR A 206 -14.56 -5.49 -8.69
CA THR A 206 -13.13 -5.48 -8.37
C THR A 206 -12.30 -4.84 -9.49
N ALA A 207 -12.56 -5.18 -10.75
CA ALA A 207 -11.82 -4.63 -11.90
C ALA A 207 -12.06 -3.12 -12.06
N THR A 208 -13.29 -2.64 -11.83
CA THR A 208 -13.61 -1.21 -11.91
C THR A 208 -13.05 -0.46 -10.70
N ALA A 209 -13.13 -1.03 -9.50
CA ALA A 209 -12.53 -0.45 -8.29
C ALA A 209 -10.99 -0.35 -8.40
N ALA A 210 -10.35 -1.25 -9.15
CA ALA A 210 -8.91 -1.20 -9.42
C ALA A 210 -8.47 0.12 -10.08
N LEU A 211 -9.32 0.74 -10.90
CA LEU A 211 -9.05 2.07 -11.49
C LEU A 211 -8.84 3.14 -10.41
N GLY A 212 -9.53 3.03 -9.28
CA GLY A 212 -9.35 3.93 -8.13
C GLY A 212 -7.96 3.83 -7.51
N VAL A 213 -7.36 2.65 -7.52
CA VAL A 213 -5.99 2.42 -7.03
C VAL A 213 -4.96 2.90 -8.05
N LEU A 214 -5.16 2.62 -9.34
CA LEU A 214 -4.27 3.05 -10.43
C LEU A 214 -4.17 4.57 -10.50
N HIS A 215 -5.31 5.27 -10.42
CA HIS A 215 -5.44 6.72 -10.54
C HIS A 215 -5.51 7.43 -9.18
N ARG A 216 -5.03 6.80 -8.10
CA ARG A 216 -5.03 7.41 -6.77
C ARG A 216 -4.34 8.78 -6.80
N GLY A 217 -5.05 9.80 -6.32
CA GLY A 217 -4.56 11.18 -6.30
C GLY A 217 -4.80 11.98 -7.58
N SER A 218 -5.43 11.42 -8.62
CA SER A 218 -5.87 12.17 -9.82
C SER A 218 -7.15 12.95 -9.51
N LEU A 219 -7.07 13.92 -8.59
CA LEU A 219 -8.23 14.61 -8.03
C LEU A 219 -9.04 15.40 -9.07
N THR A 220 -8.40 15.91 -10.12
CA THR A 220 -9.06 16.72 -11.18
C THR A 220 -9.57 15.85 -12.33
N GLU A 221 -8.89 14.76 -12.65
CA GLU A 221 -9.15 13.89 -13.80
C GLU A 221 -9.98 12.65 -13.43
N GLY A 222 -9.98 12.27 -12.12
CA GLY A 222 -10.57 11.02 -11.64
C GLY A 222 -12.04 10.86 -11.99
N LEU A 223 -12.84 11.95 -11.92
CA LEU A 223 -14.25 11.93 -12.30
C LEU A 223 -14.43 11.68 -13.80
N ASP A 224 -13.60 12.28 -14.66
CA ASP A 224 -13.69 12.13 -16.12
C ASP A 224 -13.28 10.70 -16.53
N ILE A 225 -12.25 10.13 -15.91
CA ILE A 225 -11.82 8.75 -16.11
C ILE A 225 -12.93 7.75 -15.75
N LEU A 226 -13.63 7.98 -14.65
CA LEU A 226 -14.67 7.07 -14.15
C LEU A 226 -16.05 7.32 -14.77
N ARG A 227 -16.27 8.44 -15.45
CA ARG A 227 -17.59 8.84 -16.03
C ARG A 227 -18.28 7.74 -16.84
N PRO A 228 -17.57 6.95 -17.71
CA PRO A 228 -18.21 5.87 -18.47
C PRO A 228 -18.75 4.72 -17.63
N TYR A 229 -18.29 4.59 -16.38
CA TYR A 229 -18.64 3.50 -15.45
C TYR A 229 -19.64 3.94 -14.39
N LEU A 230 -19.84 5.25 -14.18
CA LEU A 230 -20.73 5.79 -13.16
C LEU A 230 -22.22 5.51 -13.49
N PRO A 231 -23.09 5.46 -12.47
CA PRO A 231 -24.52 5.33 -12.70
C PRO A 231 -25.06 6.45 -13.61
N PRO A 232 -25.88 6.12 -14.63
CA PRO A 232 -26.39 7.14 -15.56
C PRO A 232 -27.38 8.09 -14.89
N GLU A 233 -27.25 9.41 -15.15
CA GLU A 233 -28.14 10.44 -14.56
C GLU A 233 -29.59 10.37 -15.03
N ASN A 234 -29.92 9.74 -16.17
CA ASN A 234 -31.23 9.83 -16.86
C ASN A 234 -31.83 8.48 -17.25
N ASN A 235 -31.95 7.49 -16.34
CA ASN A 235 -32.55 6.20 -16.64
C ASN A 235 -32.12 5.57 -17.98
N ALA A 236 -30.93 5.92 -18.48
CA ALA A 236 -30.33 5.25 -19.62
C ALA A 236 -30.05 3.79 -19.25
N PRO A 237 -30.01 2.85 -20.21
CA PRO A 237 -29.67 1.46 -19.89
C PRO A 237 -28.30 1.41 -19.22
N SER A 238 -28.29 0.88 -18.01
CA SER A 238 -27.12 0.68 -17.17
C SER A 238 -26.13 -0.28 -17.86
N SER A 239 -24.84 0.02 -17.75
CA SER A 239 -23.80 -0.89 -18.27
C SER A 239 -23.71 -2.16 -17.43
N SER A 240 -23.64 -2.03 -16.12
CA SER A 240 -23.64 -3.11 -15.11
C SER A 240 -23.67 -2.49 -13.71
N VAL A 241 -24.60 -2.90 -12.86
CA VAL A 241 -24.69 -2.45 -11.46
C VAL A 241 -23.39 -2.71 -10.67
N TYR A 242 -22.66 -3.78 -11.02
CA TYR A 242 -21.37 -4.10 -10.41
C TYR A 242 -20.27 -3.11 -10.82
N SER A 243 -20.22 -2.71 -12.10
CA SER A 243 -19.28 -1.69 -12.56
C SER A 243 -19.62 -0.32 -11.99
N GLU A 244 -20.92 0.02 -11.87
CA GLU A 244 -21.37 1.27 -11.24
C GLU A 244 -20.96 1.32 -9.75
N GLY A 245 -21.21 0.25 -8.98
CA GLY A 245 -20.75 0.17 -7.59
C GLY A 245 -19.23 0.26 -7.48
N GLY A 246 -18.50 -0.48 -8.32
CA GLY A 246 -17.05 -0.45 -8.36
C GLY A 246 -16.47 0.94 -8.69
N SER A 247 -17.11 1.71 -9.59
CA SER A 247 -16.68 3.07 -9.95
C SER A 247 -16.88 4.08 -8.82
N LEU A 248 -17.95 3.95 -8.04
CA LEU A 248 -18.19 4.81 -6.87
C LEU A 248 -17.17 4.53 -5.76
N PHE A 249 -16.83 3.25 -5.54
CA PHE A 249 -15.74 2.89 -4.65
C PHE A 249 -14.38 3.39 -5.17
N ALA A 250 -14.11 3.25 -6.48
CA ALA A 250 -12.91 3.80 -7.12
C ALA A 250 -12.78 5.31 -6.90
N LEU A 251 -13.88 6.05 -7.08
CA LEU A 251 -13.90 7.49 -6.85
C LEU A 251 -13.51 7.85 -5.41
N GLY A 252 -14.01 7.09 -4.43
CA GLY A 252 -13.61 7.24 -3.03
C GLY A 252 -12.13 6.95 -2.78
N LEU A 253 -11.56 5.93 -3.43
CA LEU A 253 -10.14 5.60 -3.33
C LEU A 253 -9.24 6.67 -3.96
N ILE A 254 -9.63 7.26 -5.12
CA ILE A 254 -8.92 8.39 -5.74
C ILE A 254 -8.82 9.56 -4.78
N HIS A 255 -9.92 9.88 -4.11
CA HIS A 255 -10.07 11.04 -3.24
C HIS A 255 -9.85 10.75 -1.74
N THR A 256 -9.21 9.64 -1.40
CA THR A 256 -8.93 9.32 0.01
C THR A 256 -8.20 10.47 0.70
N ASN A 257 -8.70 10.90 1.87
CA ASN A 257 -8.26 12.07 2.64
C ASN A 257 -8.46 13.44 1.95
N HIS A 258 -9.14 13.50 0.80
CA HIS A 258 -9.40 14.72 0.01
C HIS A 258 -10.81 14.68 -0.59
N GLY A 259 -11.78 14.18 0.19
CA GLY A 259 -13.11 13.84 -0.30
C GLY A 259 -14.05 15.02 -0.52
N GLU A 260 -13.75 16.19 0.04
CA GLU A 260 -14.63 17.37 0.00
C GLU A 260 -15.32 17.61 -1.38
N PRO A 261 -14.63 17.52 -2.53
CA PRO A 261 -15.26 17.78 -3.84
C PRO A 261 -16.28 16.72 -4.28
N ILE A 262 -16.22 15.50 -3.73
CA ILE A 262 -17.04 14.37 -4.22
C ILE A 262 -18.06 13.85 -3.21
N LEU A 263 -18.00 14.29 -1.95
CA LEU A 263 -18.91 13.82 -0.90
C LEU A 263 -20.37 14.05 -1.27
N GLU A 264 -20.71 15.23 -1.83
CA GLU A 264 -22.08 15.54 -2.27
C GLU A 264 -22.56 14.60 -3.39
N LEU A 265 -21.70 14.31 -4.38
CA LEU A 265 -22.02 13.40 -5.48
C LEU A 265 -22.29 11.97 -4.97
N LEU A 266 -21.41 11.47 -4.11
CA LEU A 266 -21.55 10.12 -3.54
C LEU A 266 -22.76 10.02 -2.61
N THR A 267 -23.02 11.04 -1.77
CA THR A 267 -24.19 11.10 -0.88
C THR A 267 -25.48 11.14 -1.68
N LYS A 268 -25.54 11.97 -2.74
CA LYS A 268 -26.68 12.02 -3.66
C LYS A 268 -26.94 10.67 -4.31
N THR A 269 -25.90 10.00 -4.79
CA THR A 269 -26.01 8.69 -5.43
C THR A 269 -26.47 7.64 -4.44
N LEU A 270 -25.96 7.63 -3.20
CA LEU A 270 -26.37 6.72 -2.12
C LEU A 270 -27.87 6.87 -1.81
N ARG A 271 -28.36 8.11 -1.75
CA ARG A 271 -29.77 8.45 -1.47
C ARG A 271 -30.71 8.08 -2.60
N THR A 272 -30.30 8.27 -3.87
CA THR A 272 -31.19 8.15 -5.03
C THR A 272 -31.22 6.76 -5.66
N ASN A 273 -30.16 5.98 -5.50
CA ASN A 273 -30.05 4.66 -6.09
C ASN A 273 -30.58 3.58 -5.14
N THR A 274 -31.36 2.63 -5.69
CA THR A 274 -31.98 1.53 -4.91
C THR A 274 -31.26 0.18 -5.10
N ALA A 275 -30.29 0.10 -6.02
CA ALA A 275 -29.53 -1.13 -6.21
C ALA A 275 -28.50 -1.32 -5.08
N GLU A 276 -28.59 -2.43 -4.37
CA GLU A 276 -27.75 -2.73 -3.20
C GLU A 276 -26.25 -2.69 -3.50
N VAL A 277 -25.84 -3.17 -4.68
CA VAL A 277 -24.42 -3.15 -5.10
C VAL A 277 -23.92 -1.72 -5.33
N VAL A 278 -24.75 -0.86 -5.90
CA VAL A 278 -24.43 0.56 -6.12
C VAL A 278 -24.34 1.30 -4.78
N GLN A 279 -25.31 1.05 -3.88
CA GLN A 279 -25.26 1.60 -2.52
C GLN A 279 -24.02 1.11 -1.75
N HIS A 280 -23.65 -0.17 -1.90
CA HIS A 280 -22.44 -0.72 -1.31
C HIS A 280 -21.18 0.03 -1.77
N GLY A 281 -21.04 0.22 -3.10
CA GLY A 281 -19.91 0.97 -3.65
C GLY A 281 -19.89 2.45 -3.23
N ALA A 282 -21.07 3.10 -3.20
CA ALA A 282 -21.21 4.48 -2.75
C ALA A 282 -20.85 4.63 -1.26
N ALA A 283 -21.30 3.71 -0.40
CA ALA A 283 -20.98 3.71 1.02
C ALA A 283 -19.49 3.52 1.28
N LEU A 284 -18.83 2.52 0.64
CA LEU A 284 -17.38 2.35 0.74
C LEU A 284 -16.62 3.57 0.22
N GLY A 285 -17.09 4.17 -0.89
CA GLY A 285 -16.53 5.39 -1.47
C GLY A 285 -16.64 6.58 -0.50
N LEU A 286 -17.80 6.77 0.13
CA LEU A 286 -18.02 7.80 1.16
C LEU A 286 -17.11 7.58 2.38
N GLY A 287 -16.99 6.33 2.84
CA GLY A 287 -16.10 5.99 3.95
C GLY A 287 -14.63 6.31 3.63
N ALA A 288 -14.15 5.96 2.44
CA ALA A 288 -12.78 6.23 2.02
C ALA A 288 -12.50 7.73 1.84
N ALA A 289 -13.39 8.45 1.16
CA ALA A 289 -13.26 9.88 0.89
C ALA A 289 -13.47 10.74 2.14
N GLY A 290 -14.47 10.40 2.96
CA GLY A 290 -14.83 11.12 4.18
C GLY A 290 -14.12 10.63 5.45
N MET A 291 -13.04 9.89 5.33
CA MET A 291 -12.31 9.31 6.46
C MET A 291 -11.83 10.38 7.44
N ALA A 292 -12.20 10.25 8.72
CA ALA A 292 -11.85 11.17 9.80
C ALA A 292 -12.30 12.63 9.57
N THR A 293 -13.45 12.85 8.93
CA THR A 293 -14.03 14.19 8.71
C THR A 293 -15.06 14.59 9.78
N GLU A 294 -15.55 13.63 10.57
CA GLU A 294 -16.64 13.81 11.53
C GLU A 294 -17.91 14.44 10.91
N ASN A 295 -18.11 14.22 9.59
CA ASN A 295 -19.25 14.81 8.86
C ASN A 295 -20.55 14.14 9.26
N GLU A 296 -21.39 14.88 10.01
CA GLU A 296 -22.66 14.39 10.54
C GLU A 296 -23.70 14.09 9.43
N GLU A 297 -23.73 14.89 8.35
CA GLU A 297 -24.66 14.66 7.24
C GLU A 297 -24.35 13.32 6.54
N VAL A 298 -23.08 13.04 6.27
CA VAL A 298 -22.65 11.77 5.64
C VAL A 298 -22.96 10.60 6.57
N TYR A 299 -22.70 10.76 7.88
CA TYR A 299 -23.00 9.73 8.87
C TYR A 299 -24.49 9.37 8.92
N GLU A 300 -25.37 10.38 8.93
CA GLU A 300 -26.84 10.20 8.94
C GLU A 300 -27.36 9.49 7.67
N GLU A 301 -26.82 9.81 6.52
CA GLU A 301 -27.18 9.12 5.27
C GLU A 301 -26.75 7.64 5.27
N LEU A 302 -25.53 7.37 5.75
CA LEU A 302 -25.06 5.99 5.92
C LEU A 302 -25.91 5.21 6.92
N ARG A 303 -26.32 5.84 8.03
CA ARG A 303 -27.24 5.28 9.01
C ARG A 303 -28.60 4.95 8.40
N THR A 304 -29.10 5.81 7.51
CA THR A 304 -30.36 5.56 6.79
C THR A 304 -30.27 4.32 5.91
N VAL A 305 -29.15 4.11 5.22
CA VAL A 305 -28.89 2.90 4.42
C VAL A 305 -28.74 1.68 5.31
N LEU A 306 -28.06 1.78 6.45
CA LEU A 306 -27.94 0.71 7.43
C LEU A 306 -29.32 0.20 7.87
N PHE A 307 -30.25 1.11 8.18
CA PHE A 307 -31.61 0.78 8.62
C PHE A 307 -32.50 0.19 7.52
N SER A 308 -32.07 0.17 6.26
CA SER A 308 -32.75 -0.61 5.23
C SER A 308 -32.60 -2.12 5.40
N ASP A 309 -31.71 -2.55 6.30
CA ASP A 309 -31.41 -3.94 6.67
C ASP A 309 -31.03 -4.85 5.46
N SER A 310 -30.46 -4.26 4.41
CA SER A 310 -29.86 -5.04 3.31
C SER A 310 -28.48 -5.53 3.72
N ALA A 311 -28.24 -6.84 3.60
CA ALA A 311 -26.98 -7.45 3.99
C ALA A 311 -25.76 -6.87 3.22
N VAL A 312 -25.96 -6.46 1.95
CA VAL A 312 -24.88 -5.97 1.08
C VAL A 312 -24.57 -4.50 1.38
N SER A 313 -25.57 -3.62 1.32
CA SER A 313 -25.37 -2.18 1.56
C SER A 313 -25.14 -1.86 3.02
N GLY A 314 -25.76 -2.60 3.95
CA GLY A 314 -25.60 -2.40 5.39
C GLY A 314 -24.22 -2.77 5.92
N GLU A 315 -23.57 -3.81 5.36
CA GLU A 315 -22.16 -4.12 5.69
C GLU A 315 -21.25 -2.95 5.34
N ALA A 316 -21.36 -2.42 4.13
CA ALA A 316 -20.57 -1.28 3.68
C ALA A 316 -20.87 0.01 4.48
N ALA A 317 -22.15 0.24 4.83
CA ALA A 317 -22.55 1.36 5.68
C ALA A 317 -21.88 1.28 7.06
N GLY A 318 -21.81 0.08 7.67
CA GLY A 318 -21.13 -0.13 8.95
C GLY A 318 -19.64 0.24 8.90
N TYR A 319 -18.89 -0.20 7.89
CA TYR A 319 -17.50 0.21 7.68
C TYR A 319 -17.38 1.72 7.47
N ALA A 320 -18.24 2.30 6.64
CA ALA A 320 -18.19 3.70 6.27
C ALA A 320 -18.49 4.64 7.44
N MET A 321 -19.49 4.31 8.29
CA MET A 321 -19.78 5.06 9.51
C MET A 321 -18.57 5.09 10.44
N GLY A 322 -17.89 3.95 10.61
CA GLY A 322 -16.66 3.86 11.39
C GLY A 322 -15.49 4.66 10.77
N LEU A 323 -15.38 4.72 9.44
CA LEU A 323 -14.37 5.52 8.76
C LEU A 323 -14.60 7.03 8.89
N VAL A 324 -15.84 7.49 8.72
CA VAL A 324 -16.18 8.92 8.82
C VAL A 324 -15.90 9.44 10.24
N TYR A 325 -16.24 8.66 11.26
CA TYR A 325 -16.02 8.99 12.68
C TYR A 325 -14.75 8.35 13.25
N LEU A 326 -13.75 8.12 12.43
CA LEU A 326 -12.51 7.45 12.80
C LEU A 326 -11.83 8.14 13.99
N GLY A 327 -11.57 7.38 15.05
CA GLY A 327 -10.82 7.84 16.22
C GLY A 327 -11.57 8.82 17.12
N THR A 328 -12.85 9.11 16.89
CA THR A 328 -13.64 10.02 17.74
C THR A 328 -13.92 9.42 19.12
N GLY A 329 -14.07 8.09 19.20
CA GLY A 329 -14.53 7.41 20.42
C GLY A 329 -15.93 7.85 20.84
N SER A 330 -16.79 8.27 19.87
CA SER A 330 -18.16 8.73 20.15
C SER A 330 -18.96 7.65 20.86
N ALA A 331 -19.37 7.92 22.10
CA ALA A 331 -20.18 7.00 22.89
C ALA A 331 -21.55 6.77 22.25
N GLN A 332 -22.17 7.84 21.69
CA GLN A 332 -23.45 7.75 21.02
C GLN A 332 -23.38 6.85 19.79
N ALA A 333 -22.40 7.07 18.90
CA ALA A 333 -22.23 6.24 17.71
C ALA A 333 -21.90 4.79 18.06
N THR A 334 -21.08 4.56 19.08
CA THR A 334 -20.76 3.21 19.58
C THR A 334 -22.01 2.49 20.08
N GLU A 335 -22.85 3.16 20.87
CA GLU A 335 -24.09 2.59 21.42
C GLU A 335 -25.10 2.28 20.31
N GLU A 336 -25.32 3.22 19.36
CA GLU A 336 -26.20 3.03 18.21
C GLU A 336 -25.78 1.84 17.34
N MET A 337 -24.49 1.76 16.99
CA MET A 337 -23.95 0.67 16.18
C MET A 337 -24.03 -0.69 16.90
N LEU A 338 -23.73 -0.72 18.20
CA LEU A 338 -23.80 -1.95 19.00
C LEU A 338 -25.25 -2.43 19.18
N GLN A 339 -26.19 -1.50 19.43
CA GLN A 339 -27.60 -1.82 19.54
C GLN A 339 -28.12 -2.43 18.23
N TYR A 340 -27.84 -1.80 17.09
CA TYR A 340 -28.30 -2.32 15.80
C TYR A 340 -27.66 -3.68 15.45
N ALA A 341 -26.38 -3.88 15.81
CA ALA A 341 -25.71 -5.18 15.65
C ALA A 341 -26.35 -6.33 16.45
N GLN A 342 -27.08 -6.00 17.55
CA GLN A 342 -27.85 -6.98 18.33
C GLN A 342 -29.26 -7.21 17.80
N GLU A 343 -29.82 -6.28 17.02
CA GLU A 343 -31.17 -6.32 16.46
C GLU A 343 -31.23 -7.02 15.10
N THR A 344 -30.22 -6.81 14.24
CA THR A 344 -30.17 -7.42 12.89
C THR A 344 -29.86 -8.92 12.93
N GLN A 345 -30.40 -9.66 11.92
CA GLN A 345 -30.11 -11.07 11.73
C GLN A 345 -29.00 -11.31 10.69
N HIS A 346 -28.52 -10.26 10.03
CA HIS A 346 -27.52 -10.35 8.96
C HIS A 346 -26.08 -10.31 9.53
N GLU A 347 -25.39 -11.44 9.54
CA GLU A 347 -24.01 -11.57 10.00
C GLU A 347 -23.06 -10.57 9.31
N LYS A 348 -23.28 -10.28 8.01
CA LYS A 348 -22.49 -9.30 7.27
C LYS A 348 -22.60 -7.90 7.88
N ILE A 349 -23.81 -7.47 8.23
CA ILE A 349 -24.05 -6.17 8.89
C ILE A 349 -23.38 -6.16 10.27
N ILE A 350 -23.53 -7.22 11.05
CA ILE A 350 -22.89 -7.34 12.37
C ILE A 350 -21.37 -7.17 12.22
N ARG A 351 -20.76 -7.81 11.20
CA ARG A 351 -19.32 -7.69 10.92
C ARG A 351 -18.93 -6.27 10.52
N GLY A 352 -19.68 -5.64 9.62
CA GLY A 352 -19.45 -4.25 9.21
C GLY A 352 -19.48 -3.29 10.40
N LEU A 353 -20.50 -3.42 11.26
CA LEU A 353 -20.65 -2.63 12.49
C LEU A 353 -19.55 -2.92 13.50
N ALA A 354 -19.17 -4.19 13.69
CA ALA A 354 -18.13 -4.59 14.65
C ALA A 354 -16.76 -3.96 14.28
N ILE A 355 -16.40 -3.96 13.01
CA ILE A 355 -15.19 -3.26 12.52
C ILE A 355 -15.39 -1.75 12.55
N GLY A 356 -16.58 -1.24 12.22
CA GLY A 356 -16.92 0.18 12.37
C GLY A 356 -16.69 0.70 13.78
N ILE A 357 -17.13 -0.03 14.80
CA ILE A 357 -16.85 0.28 16.23
C ILE A 357 -15.34 0.27 16.49
N ALA A 358 -14.60 -0.68 15.94
CA ALA A 358 -13.15 -0.72 16.09
C ALA A 358 -12.47 0.53 15.51
N LEU A 359 -12.95 1.04 14.36
CA LEU A 359 -12.48 2.27 13.75
C LEU A 359 -12.79 3.51 14.57
N LEU A 360 -13.98 3.59 15.19
CA LEU A 360 -14.34 4.68 16.14
C LEU A 360 -13.34 4.81 17.28
N HIS A 361 -12.81 3.69 17.76
CA HIS A 361 -11.90 3.64 18.90
C HIS A 361 -10.41 3.67 18.51
N TYR A 362 -10.07 3.96 17.25
CA TYR A 362 -8.67 4.06 16.81
C TYR A 362 -7.86 5.04 17.69
N GLY A 363 -6.73 4.57 18.23
CA GLY A 363 -5.81 5.38 19.03
C GLY A 363 -6.33 5.83 20.41
N ARG A 364 -7.49 5.33 20.85
CA ARG A 364 -8.10 5.73 22.15
C ARG A 364 -7.51 5.03 23.37
N GLU A 365 -6.72 3.98 23.18
CA GLU A 365 -6.04 3.23 24.24
C GLU A 365 -6.96 2.87 25.43
N SER A 366 -6.64 3.31 26.66
CA SER A 366 -7.41 2.99 27.86
C SER A 366 -8.84 3.54 27.84
N ALA A 367 -9.14 4.58 27.07
CA ALA A 367 -10.50 5.09 26.92
C ALA A 367 -11.43 4.12 26.16
N ALA A 368 -10.87 3.17 25.39
CA ALA A 368 -11.63 2.12 24.72
C ALA A 368 -11.90 0.88 25.60
N SER A 369 -11.36 0.82 26.83
CA SER A 369 -11.36 -0.41 27.65
C SER A 369 -12.77 -0.94 27.94
N GLU A 370 -13.73 -0.08 28.22
CA GLU A 370 -15.12 -0.47 28.48
C GLU A 370 -15.76 -1.12 27.27
N THR A 371 -15.59 -0.52 26.07
CA THR A 371 -16.10 -1.07 24.81
C THR A 371 -15.42 -2.40 24.47
N ILE A 372 -14.08 -2.50 24.65
CA ILE A 372 -13.31 -3.73 24.44
C ILE A 372 -13.85 -4.85 25.33
N ASP A 373 -14.08 -4.59 26.62
CA ASP A 373 -14.57 -5.59 27.57
C ASP A 373 -16.00 -6.02 27.24
N ALA A 374 -16.87 -5.10 26.86
CA ALA A 374 -18.23 -5.39 26.45
C ALA A 374 -18.28 -6.30 25.20
N LEU A 375 -17.46 -5.98 24.19
CA LEU A 375 -17.40 -6.76 22.96
C LEU A 375 -16.77 -8.13 23.17
N LEU A 376 -15.64 -8.24 23.88
CA LEU A 376 -14.93 -9.51 24.08
C LEU A 376 -15.67 -10.51 24.96
N THR A 377 -16.60 -10.06 25.81
CA THR A 377 -17.44 -10.93 26.63
C THR A 377 -18.77 -11.29 25.97
N HIS A 378 -19.04 -10.77 24.79
CA HIS A 378 -20.29 -10.98 24.08
C HIS A 378 -20.48 -12.43 23.62
N LYS A 379 -21.74 -12.90 23.56
CA LYS A 379 -22.06 -14.27 23.13
C LYS A 379 -21.77 -14.50 21.64
N ASP A 380 -22.03 -13.49 20.81
CA ASP A 380 -21.80 -13.53 19.37
C ASP A 380 -20.30 -13.47 19.07
N ALA A 381 -19.81 -14.41 18.29
CA ALA A 381 -18.41 -14.49 17.88
C ALA A 381 -18.00 -13.32 17.00
N THR A 382 -18.90 -12.80 16.15
CA THR A 382 -18.63 -11.67 15.26
C THR A 382 -18.40 -10.39 16.05
N LEU A 383 -19.14 -10.17 17.14
CA LEU A 383 -18.88 -9.04 18.05
C LEU A 383 -17.60 -9.22 18.85
N ARG A 384 -17.25 -10.47 19.28
CA ARG A 384 -15.93 -10.70 19.91
C ARG A 384 -14.79 -10.46 18.90
N TYR A 385 -14.96 -10.85 17.62
CA TYR A 385 -14.06 -10.52 16.54
C TYR A 385 -13.87 -8.99 16.43
N GLY A 386 -14.93 -8.21 16.44
CA GLY A 386 -14.88 -6.75 16.51
C GLY A 386 -14.13 -6.23 17.75
N GLY A 387 -14.33 -6.86 18.91
CA GLY A 387 -13.61 -6.52 20.16
C GLY A 387 -12.10 -6.72 20.05
N VAL A 388 -11.65 -7.75 19.32
CA VAL A 388 -10.22 -7.97 19.00
C VAL A 388 -9.68 -6.84 18.13
N TYR A 389 -10.39 -6.44 17.05
CA TYR A 389 -9.98 -5.32 16.21
C TYR A 389 -10.05 -3.97 16.95
N THR A 390 -11.03 -3.79 17.84
CA THR A 390 -11.10 -2.60 18.72
C THR A 390 -9.85 -2.50 19.57
N MET A 391 -9.39 -3.61 20.16
CA MET A 391 -8.14 -3.65 20.94
C MET A 391 -6.92 -3.38 20.04
N ALA A 392 -6.87 -3.99 18.85
CA ALA A 392 -5.78 -3.82 17.90
C ALA A 392 -5.61 -2.36 17.46
N LEU A 393 -6.73 -1.69 17.12
CA LEU A 393 -6.72 -0.32 16.62
C LEU A 393 -6.58 0.72 17.74
N ALA A 394 -7.19 0.48 18.92
CA ALA A 394 -7.05 1.36 20.07
C ALA A 394 -5.59 1.46 20.54
N TYR A 395 -4.86 0.35 20.53
CA TYR A 395 -3.46 0.26 20.96
C TYR A 395 -2.45 0.10 19.81
N ALA A 396 -2.80 0.53 18.59
CA ALA A 396 -1.96 0.38 17.41
C ALA A 396 -0.56 0.98 17.61
N GLY A 397 0.48 0.17 17.42
CA GLY A 397 1.89 0.56 17.53
C GLY A 397 2.40 0.85 18.95
N THR A 398 1.64 0.52 19.98
CA THR A 398 2.05 0.79 21.38
C THR A 398 2.80 -0.37 22.02
N GLY A 399 2.68 -1.59 21.49
CA GLY A 399 3.21 -2.80 22.13
C GLY A 399 2.63 -3.06 23.52
N HIS A 400 1.40 -2.61 23.80
CA HIS A 400 0.79 -2.67 25.13
C HIS A 400 0.71 -4.09 25.69
N HIS A 401 1.50 -4.38 26.71
CA HIS A 401 1.73 -5.72 27.23
C HIS A 401 0.43 -6.43 27.70
N ALA A 402 -0.49 -5.73 28.37
CA ALA A 402 -1.73 -6.34 28.82
C ALA A 402 -2.64 -6.74 27.65
N SER A 403 -2.68 -5.93 26.57
CA SER A 403 -3.40 -6.28 25.34
C SER A 403 -2.76 -7.49 24.65
N VAL A 404 -1.44 -7.56 24.55
CA VAL A 404 -0.71 -8.70 23.97
C VAL A 404 -1.04 -9.99 24.74
N SER A 405 -0.94 -9.97 26.07
CA SER A 405 -1.25 -11.13 26.91
C SER A 405 -2.70 -11.60 26.70
N ARG A 406 -3.65 -10.65 26.60
CA ARG A 406 -5.06 -10.95 26.37
C ARG A 406 -5.31 -11.52 24.98
N LEU A 407 -4.65 -10.99 23.92
CA LEU A 407 -4.74 -11.50 22.56
C LEU A 407 -4.18 -12.92 22.45
N LEU A 408 -3.02 -13.21 23.05
CA LEU A 408 -2.45 -14.54 23.10
C LEU A 408 -3.37 -15.53 23.81
N HIS A 409 -4.01 -15.10 24.91
CA HIS A 409 -5.01 -15.93 25.59
C HIS A 409 -6.23 -16.22 24.71
N LEU A 410 -6.79 -15.21 24.00
CA LEU A 410 -7.92 -15.38 23.09
C LEU A 410 -7.58 -16.29 21.91
N ALA A 411 -6.36 -16.19 21.38
CA ALA A 411 -5.89 -17.00 20.28
C ALA A 411 -5.94 -18.52 20.56
N VAL A 412 -5.78 -18.93 21.83
CA VAL A 412 -5.82 -20.35 22.23
C VAL A 412 -7.12 -20.78 22.91
N SER A 413 -7.87 -19.86 23.51
CA SER A 413 -9.02 -20.17 24.36
C SER A 413 -10.39 -19.89 23.75
N ASP A 414 -10.53 -18.99 22.76
CA ASP A 414 -11.83 -18.69 22.16
C ASP A 414 -12.41 -19.88 21.40
N GLY A 415 -13.73 -20.03 21.42
CA GLY A 415 -14.41 -21.10 20.71
C GLY A 415 -14.49 -20.90 19.19
N SER A 416 -14.33 -19.65 18.69
CA SER A 416 -14.40 -19.31 17.27
C SER A 416 -13.02 -19.19 16.64
N ASP A 417 -12.81 -19.87 15.51
CA ASP A 417 -11.56 -19.77 14.76
C ASP A 417 -11.34 -18.36 14.17
N ASP A 418 -12.40 -17.63 13.84
CA ASP A 418 -12.30 -16.24 13.38
C ASP A 418 -11.74 -15.32 14.46
N VAL A 419 -12.19 -15.48 15.71
CA VAL A 419 -11.66 -14.71 16.86
C VAL A 419 -10.20 -15.11 17.13
N ARG A 420 -9.89 -16.40 17.07
CA ARG A 420 -8.51 -16.89 17.24
C ARG A 420 -7.58 -16.30 16.17
N ARG A 421 -7.97 -16.37 14.88
CA ARG A 421 -7.23 -15.82 13.76
C ARG A 421 -6.99 -14.32 13.90
N ALA A 422 -8.06 -13.57 14.19
CA ALA A 422 -8.00 -12.11 14.40
C ALA A 422 -7.09 -11.73 15.56
N SER A 423 -7.11 -12.50 16.66
CA SER A 423 -6.27 -12.24 17.85
C SER A 423 -4.78 -12.32 17.52
N VAL A 424 -4.38 -13.24 16.64
CA VAL A 424 -2.97 -13.32 16.20
C VAL A 424 -2.65 -12.18 15.23
N ILE A 425 -3.52 -11.87 14.26
CA ILE A 425 -3.34 -10.73 13.34
C ILE A 425 -3.19 -9.42 14.11
N ALA A 426 -3.96 -9.23 15.18
CA ALA A 426 -3.93 -8.05 16.03
C ALA A 426 -2.55 -7.77 16.63
N ILE A 427 -1.73 -8.80 16.90
CA ILE A 427 -0.35 -8.66 17.37
C ILE A 427 0.46 -7.83 16.36
N GLY A 428 0.27 -8.05 15.05
CA GLY A 428 0.93 -7.29 14.00
C GLY A 428 0.62 -5.78 14.07
N PHE A 429 -0.61 -5.40 14.39
CA PHE A 429 -1.00 -4.00 14.58
C PHE A 429 -0.43 -3.38 15.86
N LEU A 430 -0.19 -4.16 16.91
CA LEU A 430 0.41 -3.63 18.14
C LEU A 430 1.91 -3.36 17.98
N PHE A 431 2.62 -4.11 17.12
CA PHE A 431 4.09 -4.11 17.07
C PHE A 431 4.70 -3.57 15.78
N PHE A 432 3.97 -2.92 14.88
CA PHE A 432 4.58 -2.38 13.65
C PHE A 432 5.68 -1.32 13.90
N ARG A 433 5.78 -0.77 15.11
CA ARG A 433 6.88 0.13 15.53
C ARG A 433 8.11 -0.62 16.05
N SER A 434 7.94 -1.86 16.50
CA SER A 434 8.98 -2.73 17.06
C SER A 434 8.86 -4.12 16.43
N PRO A 435 9.06 -4.23 15.10
CA PRO A 435 8.80 -5.46 14.33
C PRO A 435 9.68 -6.64 14.76
N GLU A 436 10.85 -6.37 15.34
CA GLU A 436 11.83 -7.36 15.80
C GLU A 436 11.28 -8.31 16.87
N HIS A 437 10.26 -7.89 17.62
CA HIS A 437 9.65 -8.73 18.67
C HIS A 437 8.60 -9.71 18.15
N VAL A 438 8.03 -9.44 16.96
CA VAL A 438 6.91 -10.25 16.45
C VAL A 438 7.28 -11.70 16.13
N PRO A 439 8.44 -12.00 15.50
CA PRO A 439 8.83 -13.36 15.23
C PRO A 439 8.84 -14.25 16.50
N GLU A 440 9.42 -13.77 17.59
CA GLU A 440 9.46 -14.52 18.87
C GLU A 440 8.05 -14.72 19.46
N LEU A 441 7.15 -13.73 19.32
CA LEU A 441 5.78 -13.81 19.86
C LEU A 441 4.90 -14.81 19.10
N VAL A 442 5.13 -14.97 17.78
CA VAL A 442 4.27 -15.80 16.93
C VAL A 442 4.90 -17.13 16.51
N GLU A 443 6.15 -17.42 16.90
CA GLU A 443 6.86 -18.64 16.54
C GLU A 443 6.05 -19.90 16.85
N LEU A 444 5.62 -20.07 18.10
CA LEU A 444 4.80 -21.22 18.51
C LEU A 444 3.42 -21.25 17.83
N LEU A 445 2.87 -20.10 17.45
CA LEU A 445 1.59 -20.01 16.75
C LEU A 445 1.74 -20.38 15.27
N SER A 446 2.89 -20.11 14.67
CA SER A 446 3.22 -20.51 13.29
C SER A 446 3.35 -22.02 13.11
N GLU A 447 3.67 -22.75 14.19
CA GLU A 447 3.75 -24.21 14.23
C GLU A 447 2.47 -24.87 14.80
N SER A 448 1.43 -24.08 15.10
CA SER A 448 0.20 -24.57 15.69
C SER A 448 -0.50 -25.61 14.82
N TYR A 449 -1.12 -26.60 15.47
CA TYR A 449 -1.99 -27.55 14.79
C TYR A 449 -3.18 -26.88 14.07
N ASN A 450 -3.72 -25.77 14.63
CA ASN A 450 -4.83 -25.02 14.04
C ASN A 450 -4.33 -24.14 12.87
N PRO A 451 -4.80 -24.34 11.64
CA PRO A 451 -4.37 -23.56 10.48
C PRO A 451 -4.78 -22.08 10.56
N HIS A 452 -5.85 -21.73 11.27
CA HIS A 452 -6.22 -20.33 11.49
C HIS A 452 -5.20 -19.55 12.30
N LEU A 453 -4.51 -20.21 13.24
CA LEU A 453 -3.39 -19.59 13.99
C LEU A 453 -2.17 -19.42 13.10
N ARG A 454 -1.83 -20.42 12.26
CA ARG A 454 -0.72 -20.30 11.30
C ARG A 454 -0.95 -19.19 10.29
N TYR A 455 -2.19 -19.08 9.77
CA TYR A 455 -2.60 -17.96 8.92
C TYR A 455 -2.43 -16.62 9.63
N GLY A 456 -2.93 -16.53 10.87
CA GLY A 456 -2.82 -15.33 11.69
C GLY A 456 -1.37 -14.93 11.96
N ALA A 457 -0.49 -15.90 12.25
CA ALA A 457 0.93 -15.69 12.45
C ALA A 457 1.61 -15.13 11.18
N ALA A 458 1.31 -15.71 10.01
CA ALA A 458 1.82 -15.21 8.74
C ALA A 458 1.39 -13.76 8.48
N MET A 459 0.10 -13.43 8.68
CA MET A 459 -0.39 -12.06 8.48
C MET A 459 0.17 -11.08 9.51
N ALA A 460 0.33 -11.48 10.76
CA ALA A 460 0.95 -10.63 11.79
C ALA A 460 2.40 -10.27 11.44
N LEU A 461 3.18 -11.25 10.96
CA LEU A 461 4.54 -11.02 10.46
C LEU A 461 4.53 -10.07 9.25
N GLY A 462 3.64 -10.29 8.26
CA GLY A 462 3.52 -9.43 7.09
C GLY A 462 3.19 -7.98 7.44
N LEU A 463 2.26 -7.76 8.37
CA LEU A 463 1.82 -6.43 8.80
C LEU A 463 2.91 -5.69 9.61
N ALA A 464 3.46 -6.35 10.62
CA ALA A 464 4.43 -5.70 11.51
C ALA A 464 5.79 -5.48 10.83
N CYS A 465 6.26 -6.47 10.05
CA CYS A 465 7.58 -6.46 9.44
C CYS A 465 7.57 -5.95 7.99
N ALA A 466 6.47 -5.29 7.54
CA ALA A 466 6.37 -4.76 6.18
C ALA A 466 7.57 -3.85 5.84
N GLY A 467 8.21 -4.11 4.69
CA GLY A 467 9.33 -3.33 4.20
C GLY A 467 10.66 -3.49 4.97
N THR A 468 10.71 -4.34 5.99
CA THR A 468 11.93 -4.50 6.83
C THR A 468 12.95 -5.49 6.29
N GLY A 469 12.50 -6.50 5.51
CA GLY A 469 13.36 -7.59 5.08
C GLY A 469 13.94 -8.43 6.23
N LEU A 470 13.25 -8.47 7.39
CA LEU A 470 13.71 -9.13 8.62
C LEU A 470 13.87 -10.63 8.40
N ASP A 471 15.10 -11.14 8.54
CA ASP A 471 15.43 -12.57 8.28
C ASP A 471 14.65 -13.53 9.18
N SER A 472 14.52 -13.21 10.47
CA SER A 472 13.76 -14.06 11.43
C SER A 472 12.29 -14.20 11.04
N ALA A 473 11.67 -13.15 10.49
CA ALA A 473 10.29 -13.21 9.98
C ALA A 473 10.20 -14.06 8.71
N ILE A 474 11.17 -13.93 7.80
CA ILE A 474 11.23 -14.72 6.57
C ILE A 474 11.45 -16.20 6.87
N ASP A 475 12.31 -16.53 7.85
CA ASP A 475 12.57 -17.90 8.29
C ASP A 475 11.29 -18.63 8.76
N LEU A 476 10.38 -17.92 9.42
CA LEU A 476 9.09 -18.46 9.84
C LEU A 476 8.09 -18.60 8.68
N LEU A 477 8.16 -17.71 7.67
CA LEU A 477 7.22 -17.70 6.56
C LEU A 477 7.56 -18.69 5.44
N GLU A 478 8.84 -18.95 5.16
CA GLU A 478 9.25 -19.86 4.08
C GLU A 478 8.65 -21.27 4.22
N PRO A 479 8.62 -21.91 5.40
CA PRO A 479 7.92 -23.19 5.59
C PRO A 479 6.42 -23.10 5.32
N LEU A 480 5.78 -22.00 5.73
CA LEU A 480 4.33 -21.80 5.56
C LEU A 480 3.91 -21.64 4.08
N THR A 481 4.83 -21.28 3.18
CA THR A 481 4.54 -21.31 1.72
C THR A 481 4.31 -22.73 1.18
N LYS A 482 4.66 -23.75 1.96
CA LYS A 482 4.49 -25.18 1.62
C LYS A 482 3.53 -25.87 2.59
N ASP A 483 2.75 -25.11 3.36
CA ASP A 483 1.76 -25.63 4.29
C ASP A 483 0.75 -26.52 3.56
N THR A 484 0.17 -27.48 4.26
CA THR A 484 -0.84 -28.39 3.71
C THR A 484 -2.16 -27.67 3.38
N VAL A 485 -2.40 -26.52 4.04
CA VAL A 485 -3.64 -25.74 3.90
C VAL A 485 -3.42 -24.54 2.97
N ASP A 486 -4.25 -24.38 1.99
CA ASP A 486 -4.16 -23.40 0.90
C ASP A 486 -4.18 -21.94 1.37
N TYR A 487 -5.10 -21.59 2.28
CA TYR A 487 -5.19 -20.22 2.79
C TYR A 487 -3.99 -19.85 3.71
N VAL A 488 -3.30 -20.83 4.30
CA VAL A 488 -2.03 -20.57 5.01
C VAL A 488 -0.93 -20.22 4.00
N ARG A 489 -0.85 -20.96 2.87
CA ARG A 489 0.06 -20.63 1.76
C ARG A 489 -0.25 -19.25 1.18
N GLN A 490 -1.54 -18.90 1.05
CA GLN A 490 -1.99 -17.57 0.62
C GLN A 490 -1.41 -16.47 1.51
N ALA A 491 -1.62 -16.57 2.82
CA ALA A 491 -1.11 -15.58 3.78
C ALA A 491 0.42 -15.49 3.76
N ALA A 492 1.12 -16.63 3.70
CA ALA A 492 2.57 -16.68 3.67
C ALA A 492 3.15 -15.97 2.44
N CYS A 493 2.56 -16.17 1.24
CA CYS A 493 2.99 -15.47 0.03
C CYS A 493 2.81 -13.96 0.14
N MET A 494 1.64 -13.50 0.60
CA MET A 494 1.37 -12.07 0.77
C MET A 494 2.27 -11.43 1.83
N ALA A 495 2.47 -12.11 2.95
CA ALA A 495 3.37 -11.66 4.03
C ALA A 495 4.81 -11.52 3.55
N LEU A 496 5.35 -12.52 2.83
CA LEU A 496 6.68 -12.44 2.23
C LEU A 496 6.81 -11.25 1.28
N ALA A 497 5.79 -11.00 0.44
CA ALA A 497 5.79 -9.86 -0.46
C ALA A 497 5.79 -8.52 0.28
N MET A 498 5.03 -8.41 1.39
CA MET A 498 5.02 -7.21 2.24
C MET A 498 6.38 -6.95 2.90
N ILE A 499 7.04 -8.00 3.39
CA ILE A 499 8.34 -7.89 4.07
C ILE A 499 9.45 -7.54 3.08
N LEU A 500 9.42 -8.13 1.88
CA LEU A 500 10.46 -7.99 0.84
C LEU A 500 10.21 -6.85 -0.15
N ILE A 501 9.18 -6.02 0.07
CA ILE A 501 8.85 -4.90 -0.79
C ILE A 501 10.06 -3.96 -0.96
N GLN A 502 10.34 -3.54 -2.20
CA GLN A 502 11.47 -2.67 -2.58
C GLN A 502 12.87 -3.22 -2.29
N GLN A 503 13.01 -4.50 -2.01
CA GLN A 503 14.31 -5.13 -1.88
C GLN A 503 14.71 -5.81 -3.21
N ASN A 504 16.01 -5.92 -3.44
CA ASN A 504 16.58 -6.62 -4.58
C ASN A 504 17.49 -7.77 -4.12
N GLU A 505 17.98 -8.57 -5.06
CA GLU A 505 18.81 -9.75 -4.78
C GLU A 505 20.14 -9.42 -4.09
N GLN A 506 20.68 -8.21 -4.30
CA GLN A 506 21.94 -7.78 -3.70
C GLN A 506 21.75 -7.37 -2.23
N LEU A 507 20.60 -6.76 -1.92
CA LEU A 507 20.26 -6.38 -0.54
C LEU A 507 19.77 -7.60 0.25
N ASN A 508 18.92 -8.43 -0.36
CA ASN A 508 18.38 -9.65 0.25
C ASN A 508 18.22 -10.76 -0.81
N PRO A 509 19.09 -11.79 -0.80
CA PRO A 509 19.01 -12.91 -1.76
C PRO A 509 17.70 -13.69 -1.72
N ARG A 510 16.93 -13.62 -0.63
CA ARG A 510 15.64 -14.32 -0.48
C ARG A 510 14.54 -13.76 -1.36
N VAL A 511 14.69 -12.54 -1.89
CA VAL A 511 13.75 -11.93 -2.86
C VAL A 511 13.56 -12.83 -4.07
N GLN A 512 14.65 -13.36 -4.63
CA GLN A 512 14.57 -14.24 -5.79
C GLN A 512 13.89 -15.57 -5.49
N VAL A 513 14.15 -16.11 -4.30
CA VAL A 513 13.47 -17.33 -3.83
C VAL A 513 11.97 -17.11 -3.70
N ALA A 514 11.56 -15.98 -3.11
CA ALA A 514 10.15 -15.63 -2.96
C ALA A 514 9.46 -15.46 -4.33
N ARG A 515 10.06 -14.69 -5.27
CA ARG A 515 9.51 -14.52 -6.63
C ARG A 515 9.35 -15.84 -7.36
N THR A 516 10.38 -16.71 -7.29
CA THR A 516 10.33 -18.06 -7.89
C THR A 516 9.22 -18.92 -7.26
N THR A 517 9.00 -18.78 -5.94
CA THR A 517 7.93 -19.50 -5.24
C THR A 517 6.55 -19.02 -5.70
N PHE A 518 6.34 -17.69 -5.86
CA PHE A 518 5.08 -17.15 -6.38
C PHE A 518 4.79 -17.65 -7.80
N ASP A 519 5.77 -17.57 -8.71
CA ASP A 519 5.63 -18.07 -10.08
C ASP A 519 5.31 -19.57 -10.14
N LYS A 520 5.94 -20.36 -9.27
CA LYS A 520 5.70 -21.81 -9.19
C LYS A 520 4.28 -22.10 -8.72
N ILE A 521 3.79 -21.43 -7.67
CA ILE A 521 2.43 -21.61 -7.15
C ILE A 521 1.40 -21.23 -8.22
N ILE A 522 1.58 -20.11 -8.92
CA ILE A 522 0.65 -19.65 -9.96
C ILE A 522 0.61 -20.61 -11.14
N SER A 523 1.76 -21.11 -11.58
CA SER A 523 1.88 -21.97 -12.76
C SER A 523 1.54 -23.45 -12.52
N ASP A 524 1.51 -23.92 -11.27
CA ASP A 524 1.19 -25.31 -10.93
C ASP A 524 -0.29 -25.59 -11.21
N ARG A 525 -0.58 -26.58 -12.06
CA ARG A 525 -1.94 -26.97 -12.42
C ARG A 525 -2.73 -27.64 -11.27
N HIS A 526 -2.01 -28.17 -10.29
CA HIS A 526 -2.59 -28.90 -9.17
C HIS A 526 -2.72 -28.05 -7.90
N GLU A 527 -2.27 -26.80 -7.96
CA GLU A 527 -2.33 -25.90 -6.81
C GLU A 527 -3.76 -25.33 -6.64
N GLU A 528 -4.14 -25.15 -5.40
CA GLU A 528 -5.46 -24.70 -4.99
C GLU A 528 -5.68 -23.19 -5.25
N ALA A 529 -6.95 -22.81 -5.44
CA ALA A 529 -7.32 -21.47 -5.87
C ALA A 529 -6.89 -20.36 -4.92
N MET A 530 -7.01 -20.59 -3.62
CA MET A 530 -6.65 -19.57 -2.61
C MET A 530 -5.14 -19.34 -2.56
N ALA A 531 -4.33 -20.39 -2.70
CA ALA A 531 -2.87 -20.23 -2.78
C ALA A 531 -2.46 -19.46 -4.03
N LYS A 532 -3.06 -19.73 -5.20
CA LYS A 532 -2.84 -18.98 -6.44
C LYS A 532 -3.27 -17.52 -6.33
N PHE A 533 -4.42 -17.28 -5.70
CA PHE A 533 -4.90 -15.93 -5.40
C PHE A 533 -3.87 -15.14 -4.57
N GLY A 534 -3.38 -15.73 -3.47
CA GLY A 534 -2.37 -15.10 -2.63
C GLY A 534 -1.05 -14.84 -3.33
N ALA A 535 -0.54 -15.81 -4.11
CA ALA A 535 0.69 -15.66 -4.87
C ALA A 535 0.56 -14.57 -5.96
N SER A 536 -0.60 -14.46 -6.61
CA SER A 536 -0.86 -13.41 -7.61
C SER A 536 -0.87 -12.02 -6.97
N ILE A 537 -1.54 -11.85 -5.84
CA ILE A 537 -1.53 -10.58 -5.09
C ILE A 537 -0.11 -10.27 -4.60
N ALA A 538 0.64 -11.27 -4.15
CA ALA A 538 2.01 -11.10 -3.70
C ALA A 538 2.93 -10.51 -4.78
N GLN A 539 2.75 -10.90 -6.06
CA GLN A 539 3.47 -10.29 -7.17
C GLN A 539 3.15 -8.80 -7.35
N GLY A 540 1.90 -8.40 -7.14
CA GLY A 540 1.50 -6.99 -7.16
C GLY A 540 2.06 -6.20 -5.97
N LEU A 541 2.01 -6.78 -4.76
CA LEU A 541 2.49 -6.15 -3.52
C LEU A 541 4.00 -5.91 -3.53
N ILE A 542 4.81 -6.89 -3.96
CA ILE A 542 6.28 -6.77 -3.94
C ILE A 542 6.78 -5.69 -4.90
N ASP A 543 6.03 -5.39 -5.97
CA ASP A 543 6.36 -4.39 -6.98
C ASP A 543 5.43 -3.15 -6.92
N ALA A 544 4.81 -2.88 -5.77
CA ALA A 544 3.83 -1.82 -5.60
C ALA A 544 4.29 -0.44 -6.09
N GLY A 545 3.35 0.30 -6.71
CA GLY A 545 3.59 1.65 -7.22
C GLY A 545 4.70 1.72 -8.28
N GLY A 546 4.78 0.72 -9.17
CA GLY A 546 5.85 0.65 -10.17
C GLY A 546 7.23 0.46 -9.54
N ARG A 547 7.33 -0.29 -8.44
CA ARG A 547 8.55 -0.49 -7.62
C ARG A 547 9.01 0.78 -6.89
N ASN A 548 8.12 1.77 -6.72
CA ASN A 548 8.42 3.07 -6.12
C ASN A 548 7.61 3.38 -4.86
N ALA A 549 6.87 2.42 -4.35
CA ALA A 549 6.12 2.54 -3.09
C ALA A 549 6.50 1.41 -2.11
N THR A 550 6.46 1.73 -0.82
CA THR A 550 6.58 0.76 0.27
C THR A 550 5.30 0.74 1.09
N ILE A 551 5.12 -0.27 1.95
CA ILE A 551 4.04 -0.30 2.93
C ILE A 551 4.54 0.43 4.18
N GLY A 552 3.93 1.59 4.50
CA GLY A 552 4.37 2.46 5.57
C GLY A 552 3.31 2.65 6.65
N LEU A 553 3.22 1.73 7.62
CA LEU A 553 2.36 1.91 8.80
C LEU A 553 2.91 2.97 9.77
N ARG A 554 4.21 3.19 9.72
CA ARG A 554 4.90 4.28 10.41
C ARG A 554 5.17 5.41 9.42
N GLY A 555 4.73 6.62 9.75
CA GLY A 555 5.02 7.81 8.95
C GLY A 555 6.50 8.19 9.03
N ARG A 556 6.98 8.98 8.04
CA ARG A 556 8.37 9.45 7.97
C ARG A 556 8.81 10.23 9.22
N GLY A 557 7.86 10.87 9.91
CA GLY A 557 8.08 11.56 11.18
C GLY A 557 8.15 10.67 12.41
N GLY A 558 8.03 9.33 12.24
CA GLY A 558 7.96 8.40 13.37
C GLY A 558 6.54 8.28 14.00
N SER A 559 5.58 9.09 13.56
CA SER A 559 4.17 8.98 13.94
C SER A 559 3.53 7.75 13.30
N SER A 560 2.36 7.33 13.81
CA SER A 560 1.53 6.33 13.14
C SER A 560 0.93 6.94 11.87
N ASN A 561 0.96 6.19 10.76
CA ASN A 561 0.25 6.56 9.54
C ASN A 561 -1.18 6.01 9.63
N THR A 562 -2.11 6.87 10.07
CA THR A 562 -3.51 6.49 10.31
C THR A 562 -4.15 5.86 9.09
N SER A 563 -4.03 6.47 7.91
CA SER A 563 -4.60 5.93 6.67
C SER A 563 -4.05 4.55 6.32
N ALA A 564 -2.75 4.34 6.51
CA ALA A 564 -2.11 3.04 6.25
C ALA A 564 -2.59 1.95 7.22
N ILE A 565 -2.68 2.27 8.52
CA ILE A 565 -3.12 1.32 9.54
C ILE A 565 -4.58 0.92 9.31
N VAL A 566 -5.45 1.90 9.07
CA VAL A 566 -6.86 1.69 8.75
C VAL A 566 -7.01 0.92 7.44
N GLY A 567 -6.24 1.29 6.41
CA GLY A 567 -6.22 0.59 5.14
C GLY A 567 -5.84 -0.88 5.29
N MET A 568 -4.82 -1.19 6.08
CA MET A 568 -4.42 -2.59 6.33
C MET A 568 -5.43 -3.33 7.23
N ALA A 569 -6.09 -2.67 8.17
CA ALA A 569 -7.16 -3.30 8.95
C ALA A 569 -8.34 -3.70 8.07
N LEU A 570 -8.76 -2.82 7.14
CA LEU A 570 -9.79 -3.13 6.14
C LEU A 570 -9.30 -4.13 5.09
N PHE A 571 -8.02 -4.08 4.70
CA PHE A 571 -7.42 -5.09 3.82
C PHE A 571 -7.58 -6.50 4.38
N THR A 572 -7.38 -6.72 5.68
CA THR A 572 -7.53 -8.05 6.28
C THR A 572 -8.95 -8.61 6.14
N GLN A 573 -9.96 -7.77 5.87
CA GLN A 573 -11.35 -8.18 5.62
C GLN A 573 -11.54 -8.81 4.22
N TYR A 574 -10.49 -8.85 3.36
CA TYR A 574 -10.52 -9.62 2.11
C TYR A 574 -10.84 -11.10 2.33
N TRP A 575 -10.60 -11.61 3.52
CA TRP A 575 -10.98 -12.95 3.96
C TRP A 575 -12.48 -13.25 3.73
N TYR A 576 -13.32 -12.25 3.95
CA TYR A 576 -14.77 -12.36 3.74
C TYR A 576 -15.22 -11.78 2.39
N TRP A 577 -14.45 -10.82 1.86
CA TRP A 577 -14.87 -10.02 0.72
C TRP A 577 -13.68 -9.50 -0.08
N PHE A 578 -13.37 -10.09 -1.24
CA PHE A 578 -12.17 -9.77 -2.02
C PHE A 578 -11.98 -8.28 -2.35
N PRO A 579 -13.02 -7.51 -2.72
CA PRO A 579 -12.85 -6.08 -3.00
C PRO A 579 -12.29 -5.26 -1.85
N MET A 580 -12.38 -5.71 -0.59
CA MET A 580 -11.74 -5.04 0.55
C MET A 580 -10.21 -4.98 0.43
N ALA A 581 -9.63 -5.85 -0.39
CA ALA A 581 -8.19 -5.83 -0.67
C ALA A 581 -7.71 -4.49 -1.25
N HIS A 582 -8.55 -3.73 -1.96
CA HIS A 582 -8.18 -2.41 -2.50
C HIS A 582 -7.76 -1.41 -1.41
N PHE A 583 -8.23 -1.56 -0.17
CA PHE A 583 -7.83 -0.71 0.95
C PHE A 583 -6.34 -0.81 1.30
N ALA A 584 -5.64 -1.89 0.89
CA ALA A 584 -4.18 -1.98 1.05
C ALA A 584 -3.46 -0.81 0.36
N SER A 585 -4.04 -0.24 -0.70
CA SER A 585 -3.49 0.91 -1.41
C SER A 585 -3.28 2.14 -0.52
N LEU A 586 -4.04 2.27 0.59
CA LEU A 586 -3.90 3.36 1.55
C LEU A 586 -2.56 3.29 2.30
N ALA A 587 -1.97 2.09 2.39
CA ALA A 587 -0.68 1.87 3.05
C ALA A 587 0.52 2.09 2.10
N PHE A 588 0.31 2.18 0.79
CA PHE A 588 1.39 2.41 -0.17
C PHE A 588 1.89 3.85 -0.08
N THR A 589 3.12 3.99 0.37
CA THR A 589 3.82 5.26 0.58
C THR A 589 4.92 5.41 -0.47
N PRO A 590 4.89 6.46 -1.33
CA PRO A 590 5.93 6.70 -2.31
C PRO A 590 7.29 6.92 -1.66
N THR A 591 8.33 6.29 -2.20
CA THR A 591 9.70 6.36 -1.68
C THR A 591 10.53 7.36 -2.49
N ALA A 592 10.03 8.59 -2.58
CA ALA A 592 10.67 9.69 -3.28
C ALA A 592 11.54 10.54 -2.35
N MET A 593 12.57 11.18 -2.93
CA MET A 593 13.24 12.32 -2.36
C MET A 593 13.10 13.49 -3.32
N ILE A 594 12.26 14.46 -2.96
CA ILE A 594 11.84 15.57 -3.82
C ILE A 594 12.21 16.89 -3.15
N GLY A 595 13.21 17.57 -3.68
CA GLY A 595 13.56 18.93 -3.25
C GLY A 595 12.75 19.96 -4.01
N VAL A 596 12.08 20.88 -3.29
CA VAL A 596 11.25 21.95 -3.89
C VAL A 596 11.70 23.32 -3.42
N THR A 597 11.61 24.30 -4.33
CA THR A 597 11.91 25.71 -4.05
C THR A 597 10.72 26.44 -3.41
N LYS A 598 10.86 27.71 -3.07
CA LYS A 598 9.80 28.58 -2.55
C LYS A 598 8.57 28.65 -3.50
N SER A 599 8.78 28.49 -4.82
CA SER A 599 7.71 28.45 -5.83
C SER A 599 7.09 27.05 -6.00
N LEU A 600 7.49 26.06 -5.20
CA LEU A 600 7.11 24.63 -5.30
C LEU A 600 7.50 23.98 -6.63
N GLU A 601 8.53 24.51 -7.28
CA GLU A 601 9.13 23.94 -8.48
C GLU A 601 10.35 23.07 -8.12
N LEU A 602 10.62 22.06 -8.96
CA LEU A 602 11.76 21.16 -8.79
C LEU A 602 13.01 21.75 -9.48
N PRO A 603 14.03 22.19 -8.73
CA PRO A 603 15.29 22.61 -9.32
C PRO A 603 16.16 21.44 -9.77
N ALA A 604 16.99 21.67 -10.77
CA ALA A 604 18.07 20.76 -11.11
C ALA A 604 19.06 20.67 -9.92
N LEU A 605 19.03 19.54 -9.23
CA LEU A 605 19.79 19.23 -8.04
C LEU A 605 20.13 17.74 -8.06
N GLU A 606 21.29 17.36 -7.56
CA GLU A 606 21.70 15.99 -7.35
C GLU A 606 21.95 15.72 -5.88
N PHE A 607 21.40 14.62 -5.38
CA PHE A 607 21.78 14.03 -4.10
C PHE A 607 22.89 13.00 -4.35
N VAL A 608 23.72 12.74 -3.35
CA VAL A 608 24.78 11.73 -3.43
C VAL A 608 24.46 10.59 -2.47
N SER A 609 24.36 9.39 -3.01
CA SER A 609 24.25 8.15 -2.24
C SER A 609 25.65 7.53 -2.10
N HIS A 610 26.13 7.36 -0.87
CA HIS A 610 27.44 6.78 -0.55
C HIS A 610 27.41 5.26 -0.46
N ALA A 611 26.38 4.63 -1.00
CA ALA A 611 26.24 3.18 -1.09
C ALA A 611 26.47 2.71 -2.55
N PRO A 612 26.95 1.48 -2.76
CA PRO A 612 27.06 0.91 -4.09
C PRO A 612 25.68 0.90 -4.79
N PRO A 613 25.58 1.39 -6.06
CA PRO A 613 24.31 1.46 -6.78
C PRO A 613 23.57 0.13 -6.90
N SER A 614 24.31 -0.98 -6.96
CA SER A 614 23.74 -2.33 -7.07
C SER A 614 22.85 -2.73 -5.90
N LEU A 615 23.06 -2.16 -4.69
CA LEU A 615 22.26 -2.47 -3.51
C LEU A 615 20.81 -2.00 -3.62
N PHE A 616 20.59 -0.90 -4.36
CA PHE A 616 19.27 -0.27 -4.45
C PHE A 616 18.74 -0.19 -5.90
N ALA A 617 19.42 -0.84 -6.84
CA ALA A 617 18.96 -0.90 -8.23
C ALA A 617 17.60 -1.60 -8.35
N TYR A 618 16.83 -1.22 -9.37
CA TYR A 618 15.60 -1.95 -9.70
C TYR A 618 15.91 -3.40 -10.06
N PRO A 619 15.05 -4.36 -9.69
CA PRO A 619 15.14 -5.73 -10.21
C PRO A 619 15.11 -5.73 -11.74
N PRO A 620 15.85 -6.62 -12.42
CA PRO A 620 15.82 -6.71 -13.87
C PRO A 620 14.42 -7.09 -14.37
N HIS A 621 14.03 -6.55 -15.53
CA HIS A 621 12.78 -6.97 -16.19
C HIS A 621 12.91 -8.38 -16.74
N LEU A 622 11.80 -9.14 -16.72
CA LEU A 622 11.74 -10.44 -17.37
C LEU A 622 11.95 -10.28 -18.87
N GLN A 623 12.87 -11.05 -19.42
CA GLN A 623 13.03 -11.08 -20.88
C GLN A 623 11.84 -11.85 -21.47
N GLY A 624 11.09 -11.21 -22.37
CA GLY A 624 10.08 -11.89 -23.16
C GLY A 624 10.70 -13.10 -23.88
N PRO A 625 9.90 -14.11 -24.27
CA PRO A 625 10.41 -15.21 -25.07
C PRO A 625 11.13 -14.59 -26.26
N SER A 626 12.46 -14.73 -26.29
CA SER A 626 13.23 -14.29 -27.44
C SER A 626 12.53 -14.92 -28.63
N GLU A 627 12.10 -14.12 -29.62
CA GLU A 627 11.70 -14.64 -30.91
C GLU A 627 12.90 -15.48 -31.36
N LYS A 628 12.84 -16.78 -31.12
CA LYS A 628 13.74 -17.71 -31.74
C LYS A 628 13.50 -17.44 -33.22
N LYS A 629 14.41 -16.69 -33.85
CA LYS A 629 14.42 -16.63 -35.30
C LYS A 629 14.22 -18.07 -35.75
N PRO A 630 13.16 -18.37 -36.54
CA PRO A 630 12.90 -19.74 -36.92
C PRO A 630 14.21 -20.28 -37.47
N GLU A 631 14.82 -21.25 -36.79
CA GLU A 631 15.90 -22.01 -37.33
C GLU A 631 15.38 -22.43 -38.71
N LYS A 632 16.04 -21.97 -39.77
CA LYS A 632 15.73 -22.43 -41.12
C LYS A 632 15.84 -23.95 -41.07
N VAL A 633 14.74 -24.61 -40.82
CA VAL A 633 14.62 -26.05 -41.03
C VAL A 633 14.97 -26.22 -42.48
N GLU A 634 16.14 -26.79 -42.75
CA GLU A 634 16.52 -27.18 -44.13
C GLU A 634 15.40 -28.10 -44.60
N THR A 635 14.51 -27.58 -45.43
CA THR A 635 13.45 -28.35 -46.04
C THR A 635 14.11 -29.47 -46.80
N ALA A 636 13.95 -30.69 -46.31
CA ALA A 636 14.31 -31.87 -47.06
C ALA A 636 13.48 -31.87 -48.34
N VAL A 637 14.07 -31.46 -49.47
CA VAL A 637 13.43 -31.50 -50.77
C VAL A 637 13.39 -32.96 -51.21
N LEU A 638 12.30 -33.61 -50.99
CA LEU A 638 11.94 -34.92 -51.54
C LEU A 638 11.70 -34.79 -53.05
N SER A 639 12.78 -34.59 -53.79
CA SER A 639 12.74 -34.62 -55.25
C SER A 639 13.17 -36.01 -55.76
N THR A 640 12.23 -36.71 -56.37
CA THR A 640 12.41 -38.06 -56.96
C THR A 640 13.05 -38.06 -58.39
N THR A 641 13.53 -36.90 -58.87
CA THR A 641 14.16 -36.82 -60.21
C THR A 641 15.64 -37.19 -60.14
N ALA A 642 16.04 -38.04 -61.02
CA ALA A 642 17.44 -38.53 -61.15
C ALA A 642 18.50 -37.40 -61.18
N LYS A 643 18.15 -36.20 -61.67
CA LYS A 643 19.00 -35.02 -61.72
C LYS A 643 19.23 -34.37 -60.31
N SER A 644 18.29 -34.52 -59.43
CA SER A 644 18.38 -34.06 -58.05
C SER A 644 19.24 -35.01 -57.18
N GLN A 645 19.08 -36.31 -57.38
CA GLN A 645 19.90 -37.35 -56.73
C GLN A 645 21.38 -37.25 -57.18
N ALA A 646 21.64 -36.92 -58.45
CA ALA A 646 23.02 -36.73 -58.96
C ALA A 646 23.67 -35.47 -58.29
N ARG A 647 22.91 -34.38 -58.09
CA ARG A 647 23.39 -33.17 -57.40
C ARG A 647 23.63 -33.41 -55.93
N GLN A 648 22.79 -34.22 -55.27
CA GLN A 648 22.95 -34.58 -53.87
C GLN A 648 24.20 -35.47 -53.70
N ARG A 649 24.39 -36.48 -54.50
CA ARG A 649 25.60 -37.33 -54.49
C ARG A 649 26.89 -36.55 -54.75
N THR A 650 26.83 -35.50 -55.57
CA THR A 650 28.00 -34.63 -55.83
C THR A 650 28.27 -33.69 -54.63
N LYS A 651 27.23 -33.23 -53.92
CA LYS A 651 27.35 -32.44 -52.66
C LYS A 651 27.89 -33.31 -51.52
N GLU A 652 27.36 -34.55 -51.37
CA GLU A 652 27.84 -35.51 -50.37
C GLU A 652 29.29 -35.95 -50.64
N LYS A 653 29.67 -36.17 -51.88
CA LYS A 653 31.09 -36.43 -52.27
C LYS A 653 32.01 -35.23 -52.01
N LYS A 654 31.54 -34.00 -52.21
CA LYS A 654 32.30 -32.81 -51.83
C LYS A 654 32.41 -32.61 -50.31
N LYS A 655 31.36 -32.97 -49.51
CA LYS A 655 31.39 -32.91 -48.06
C LYS A 655 32.27 -34.04 -47.47
N ALA A 656 32.22 -35.25 -48.04
CA ALA A 656 33.11 -36.38 -47.66
C ALA A 656 34.57 -36.16 -48.07
N ALA A 657 34.82 -35.37 -49.15
CA ALA A 657 36.18 -35.01 -49.49
C ALA A 657 36.74 -33.83 -48.63
N ALA A 658 35.88 -33.04 -48.06
CA ALA A 658 36.30 -32.01 -47.08
C ALA A 658 36.57 -32.62 -45.69
N ASP A 659 35.77 -33.64 -45.27
CA ASP A 659 35.99 -34.38 -44.05
C ASP A 659 37.17 -35.39 -44.12
N SER A 660 37.66 -35.74 -45.32
CA SER A 660 38.81 -36.65 -45.49
C SER A 660 40.17 -35.96 -45.64
N MET A 661 40.20 -34.61 -45.59
CA MET A 661 41.46 -33.85 -45.58
C MET A 661 41.91 -33.41 -44.17
N ASP A 662 41.14 -33.78 -43.14
CA ASP A 662 41.49 -33.43 -41.75
C ASP A 662 41.97 -34.62 -40.91
N THR A 663 42.33 -35.73 -41.53
CA THR A 663 42.89 -36.90 -40.83
C THR A 663 44.11 -37.50 -41.54
N ASP A 664 45.21 -36.74 -41.59
CA ASP A 664 46.58 -37.31 -41.75
C ASP A 664 47.62 -36.21 -41.47
N GLU A 665 47.88 -36.00 -40.19
CA GLU A 665 49.20 -35.65 -39.72
C GLU A 665 49.37 -36.19 -38.29
N ALA A 666 50.04 -37.31 -38.26
CA ALA A 666 50.41 -38.01 -37.05
C ALA A 666 51.69 -37.41 -36.44
N SER A 667 51.62 -37.29 -35.13
CA SER A 667 52.72 -37.44 -34.18
C SER A 667 54.01 -36.68 -34.43
N LYS A 668 54.19 -35.61 -33.59
CA LYS A 668 55.48 -35.32 -32.95
C LYS A 668 55.25 -34.57 -31.63
N PRO A 669 56.18 -34.64 -30.67
CA PRO A 669 55.92 -34.58 -29.27
C PRO A 669 55.80 -33.17 -28.71
N GLU A 670 55.13 -33.12 -27.58
CA GLU A 670 54.90 -32.00 -26.69
C GLU A 670 56.13 -31.12 -26.44
N GLU A 671 56.07 -29.88 -26.85
CA GLU A 671 56.73 -28.77 -26.18
C GLU A 671 55.61 -27.90 -25.59
N GLU A 672 55.63 -27.77 -24.26
CA GLU A 672 54.78 -26.88 -23.51
C GLU A 672 54.99 -25.42 -23.96
N GLU A 673 54.03 -24.85 -24.70
CA GLU A 673 53.93 -23.41 -24.79
C GLU A 673 52.99 -22.89 -23.71
N PRO A 674 53.31 -21.73 -23.09
CA PRO A 674 52.57 -21.24 -21.95
C PRO A 674 51.16 -20.84 -22.39
N VAL A 675 50.19 -21.32 -21.61
CA VAL A 675 48.79 -20.90 -21.63
C VAL A 675 48.74 -19.37 -21.60
N GLN A 676 48.45 -18.74 -22.72
CA GLN A 676 48.01 -17.34 -22.68
C GLN A 676 46.68 -17.28 -21.96
N ASP A 677 46.72 -16.76 -20.74
CA ASP A 677 45.59 -16.26 -20.01
C ASP A 677 44.70 -15.44 -20.96
N LYS A 678 43.46 -15.93 -21.19
CA LYS A 678 42.41 -15.05 -21.66
C LYS A 678 42.31 -13.93 -20.64
N PRO A 679 42.25 -12.66 -21.05
CA PRO A 679 42.06 -11.59 -20.11
C PRO A 679 40.82 -11.94 -19.29
N GLN A 680 41.00 -12.24 -18.01
CA GLN A 680 39.92 -12.09 -17.04
C GLN A 680 39.40 -10.68 -17.27
N GLU A 681 38.12 -10.57 -17.66
CA GLU A 681 37.40 -9.33 -17.53
C GLU A 681 37.66 -8.88 -16.11
N THR A 682 38.54 -7.92 -15.96
CA THR A 682 38.75 -7.21 -14.71
C THR A 682 37.36 -6.74 -14.30
N ALA A 683 36.82 -7.33 -13.22
CA ALA A 683 35.64 -6.85 -12.57
C ALA A 683 35.82 -5.34 -12.43
N LYS A 684 35.09 -4.56 -13.20
CA LYS A 684 35.07 -3.11 -13.07
C LYS A 684 34.68 -2.87 -11.62
N GLU A 685 35.56 -2.27 -10.83
CA GLU A 685 35.22 -1.82 -9.48
C GLU A 685 33.91 -1.04 -9.59
N GLN A 686 32.88 -1.53 -8.90
CA GLN A 686 31.58 -0.83 -8.89
C GLN A 686 31.81 0.55 -8.28
N PRO A 687 31.22 1.60 -8.86
CA PRO A 687 31.31 2.93 -8.29
C PRO A 687 30.82 2.89 -6.84
N LYS A 688 31.57 3.51 -5.95
CA LYS A 688 31.23 3.55 -4.51
C LYS A 688 30.15 4.59 -4.18
N GLU A 689 29.84 5.46 -5.13
CA GLU A 689 28.91 6.56 -4.98
C GLU A 689 27.97 6.64 -6.19
N GLU A 690 26.73 7.04 -5.93
CA GLU A 690 25.70 7.24 -6.96
C GLU A 690 25.15 8.66 -6.87
N HIS A 691 25.05 9.33 -8.02
CA HIS A 691 24.39 10.64 -8.13
C HIS A 691 22.92 10.44 -8.48
N LEU A 692 22.03 10.89 -7.59
CA LEU A 692 20.59 10.76 -7.71
C LEU A 692 20.00 12.13 -8.09
N PRO A 693 19.42 12.29 -9.30
CA PRO A 693 18.74 13.52 -9.67
C PRO A 693 17.57 13.82 -8.76
N ASN A 694 17.18 15.10 -8.64
CA ASN A 694 16.04 15.53 -7.86
C ASN A 694 14.75 14.83 -8.33
N GLY A 695 13.95 14.34 -7.40
CA GLY A 695 12.77 13.54 -7.67
C GLY A 695 13.04 12.06 -7.94
N SER A 696 14.18 11.52 -7.54
CA SER A 696 14.51 10.09 -7.66
C SER A 696 13.91 9.24 -6.55
N ARG A 697 13.80 7.93 -6.83
CA ARG A 697 13.51 6.92 -5.82
C ARG A 697 14.67 6.83 -4.83
N VAL A 698 14.34 6.91 -3.54
CA VAL A 698 15.24 6.61 -2.43
C VAL A 698 14.53 5.67 -1.47
N THR A 699 14.95 4.41 -1.42
CA THR A 699 14.33 3.42 -0.54
C THR A 699 14.58 3.75 0.94
N PRO A 700 13.75 3.28 1.88
CA PRO A 700 13.95 3.52 3.31
C PRO A 700 15.34 3.12 3.80
N PHE A 701 15.90 2.02 3.29
CA PHE A 701 17.27 1.58 3.62
C PHE A 701 18.37 2.46 3.03
N GLN A 702 18.10 3.11 1.89
CA GLN A 702 19.04 3.99 1.20
C GLN A 702 19.15 5.36 1.87
N LEU A 703 18.08 5.83 2.55
CA LEU A 703 18.00 7.16 3.13
C LEU A 703 19.22 7.55 3.99
N LYS A 704 19.74 6.59 4.76
CA LYS A 704 20.90 6.81 5.63
C LYS A 704 22.22 7.04 4.88
N TYR A 705 22.29 6.65 3.62
CA TYR A 705 23.50 6.85 2.78
C TYR A 705 23.40 8.10 1.90
N VAL A 706 22.27 8.81 1.91
CA VAL A 706 22.03 9.94 1.00
C VAL A 706 22.36 11.25 1.68
N THR A 707 23.19 12.07 1.01
CA THR A 707 23.58 13.39 1.46
C THR A 707 23.38 14.42 0.35
N LEU A 708 23.34 15.70 0.74
CA LEU A 708 23.44 16.83 -0.17
C LEU A 708 24.90 17.29 -0.21
N PRO A 709 25.50 17.54 -1.39
CA PRO A 709 26.82 18.09 -1.48
C PRO A 709 26.93 19.41 -0.70
N PRO A 710 27.95 19.61 0.14
CA PRO A 710 28.06 20.79 1.00
C PRO A 710 28.21 22.11 0.20
N GLU A 711 28.69 22.01 -1.05
CA GLU A 711 28.87 23.15 -1.96
C GLU A 711 27.66 23.37 -2.88
N ALA A 712 26.60 22.57 -2.73
CA ALA A 712 25.39 22.71 -3.55
C ALA A 712 24.77 24.10 -3.36
N ARG A 713 24.21 24.67 -4.45
CA ARG A 713 23.44 25.91 -4.43
C ARG A 713 22.27 25.85 -3.45
N TYR A 714 21.65 24.68 -3.37
CA TYR A 714 20.47 24.43 -2.54
C TYR A 714 20.83 23.66 -1.27
N THR A 715 20.23 24.03 -0.14
CA THR A 715 20.35 23.31 1.13
C THR A 715 18.98 22.93 1.66
N ALA A 716 18.83 21.70 2.16
CA ALA A 716 17.61 21.28 2.82
C ALA A 716 17.45 22.01 4.16
N LEU A 717 16.24 22.49 4.45
CA LEU A 717 15.92 23.12 5.74
C LEU A 717 15.93 22.12 6.88
N ARG A 718 15.45 20.92 6.60
CA ARG A 718 15.55 19.80 7.53
C ARG A 718 16.92 19.13 7.33
N PRO A 719 17.72 18.98 8.38
CA PRO A 719 19.03 18.36 8.24
C PRO A 719 18.86 16.92 7.72
N LEU A 720 19.58 16.61 6.65
CA LEU A 720 19.87 15.24 6.28
C LEU A 720 20.85 14.69 7.32
N ALA A 721 20.66 13.46 7.79
CA ALA A 721 21.47 12.90 8.86
C ALA A 721 22.96 13.00 8.54
N LYS A 722 23.73 13.52 9.49
CA LYS A 722 25.19 13.44 9.43
C LYS A 722 25.58 12.00 9.77
N GLN A 723 26.02 11.23 8.78
CA GLN A 723 26.67 9.96 9.02
C GLN A 723 28.16 10.12 8.96
N THR A 724 28.85 9.54 9.95
CA THR A 724 30.30 9.36 9.91
C THR A 724 30.58 8.14 9.01
N LEU A 725 31.52 8.28 8.09
CA LEU A 725 32.01 7.22 7.19
C LEU A 725 32.39 5.90 7.91
N HIS A 726 32.47 5.90 9.24
CA HIS A 726 32.84 4.75 10.05
C HIS A 726 31.68 3.71 10.17
N ASP A 727 30.42 4.13 9.99
CA ASP A 727 29.25 3.26 10.15
C ASP A 727 28.94 2.43 8.90
N LEU A 728 29.67 2.68 7.79
CA LEU A 728 29.44 2.01 6.50
C LEU A 728 30.06 0.60 6.40
N SER A 729 30.90 0.19 7.37
CA SER A 729 31.61 -1.10 7.32
C SER A 729 30.83 -2.29 7.86
N SER A 730 29.71 -2.07 8.57
CA SER A 730 28.87 -3.11 9.14
C SER A 730 27.46 -3.07 8.53
N ALA A 731 27.35 -3.48 7.27
CA ALA A 731 26.06 -3.51 6.53
C ALA A 731 25.03 -4.52 7.08
N ARG A 732 25.30 -5.21 8.20
CA ARG A 732 24.43 -6.22 8.79
C ARG A 732 23.77 -5.84 10.11
N GLU A 733 24.23 -4.78 10.80
CA GLU A 733 23.57 -4.29 12.02
C GLU A 733 23.00 -2.91 11.73
N LEU A 734 21.87 -2.88 11.06
CA LEU A 734 21.06 -1.72 10.80
C LEU A 734 20.21 -1.43 12.03
N ASP A 735 20.70 -0.54 12.89
CA ASP A 735 19.87 0.03 13.94
C ASP A 735 18.74 0.85 13.31
N MET A 736 17.55 0.24 13.24
CA MET A 736 16.34 0.85 12.70
C MET A 736 15.81 2.01 13.56
N SER A 737 16.44 2.26 14.72
CA SER A 737 16.07 3.33 15.66
C SER A 737 16.66 4.68 15.29
N ALA A 738 17.66 4.73 14.41
CA ALA A 738 18.28 6.01 14.05
C ALA A 738 17.31 6.84 13.19
N THR A 739 16.93 7.98 13.70
CA THR A 739 16.16 9.06 13.05
C THR A 739 16.95 9.76 11.95
N ALA A 740 17.43 8.97 11.02
CA ALA A 740 18.08 9.46 9.82
C ALA A 740 17.04 10.16 8.92
N SER A 741 17.51 10.94 7.98
CA SER A 741 16.78 11.65 6.94
C SER A 741 15.37 11.05 6.66
N ARG A 742 14.35 11.88 6.82
CA ARG A 742 12.94 11.43 6.66
C ARG A 742 12.55 11.21 5.21
N GLY A 743 13.37 11.56 4.20
CA GLY A 743 12.99 11.52 2.79
C GLY A 743 11.75 12.37 2.48
N GLY A 744 11.04 12.05 1.41
CA GLY A 744 9.82 12.77 1.04
C GLY A 744 10.06 14.13 0.41
N ILE A 745 9.16 15.08 0.67
CA ILE A 745 9.23 16.44 0.13
C ILE A 745 10.08 17.31 1.06
N LEU A 746 11.14 17.90 0.51
CA LEU A 746 12.11 18.74 1.23
C LEU A 746 12.07 20.16 0.69
N MET A 747 11.77 21.13 1.55
CA MET A 747 11.94 22.54 1.22
C MET A 747 13.42 22.89 1.15
N LEU A 748 13.82 23.55 0.08
CA LEU A 748 15.18 23.95 -0.22
C LEU A 748 15.39 25.44 -0.01
N TYR A 749 16.45 25.81 0.66
CA TYR A 749 16.94 27.18 0.76
C TYR A 749 17.94 27.43 -0.36
N ASP A 750 17.71 28.45 -1.20
CA ASP A 750 18.62 28.86 -2.28
C ASP A 750 19.67 29.81 -1.73
N ARG A 751 20.95 29.44 -1.84
CA ARG A 751 22.10 30.27 -1.40
C ARG A 751 22.45 31.36 -2.39
N ASP A 752 22.03 31.23 -3.67
CA ASP A 752 22.27 32.21 -4.72
C ASP A 752 20.96 32.47 -5.52
N PRO A 753 20.06 33.31 -4.92
CA PRO A 753 18.81 33.66 -5.58
C PRO A 753 18.98 34.46 -6.87
N SER A 754 20.17 35.00 -7.13
CA SER A 754 20.48 35.81 -8.33
C SER A 754 20.74 34.95 -9.57
N ALA A 755 21.10 33.68 -9.38
CA ALA A 755 21.35 32.76 -10.48
C ALA A 755 20.04 32.31 -11.13
N PRO A 756 19.99 32.10 -12.47
CA PRO A 756 18.78 31.67 -13.15
C PRO A 756 18.31 30.32 -12.63
N PHE A 757 16.99 30.14 -12.53
CA PHE A 757 16.40 28.86 -12.18
C PHE A 757 16.58 27.86 -13.31
N VAL A 758 17.04 26.67 -12.97
CA VAL A 758 17.16 25.53 -13.89
C VAL A 758 16.23 24.44 -13.38
N PRO A 759 15.18 24.06 -14.14
CA PRO A 759 14.28 23.01 -13.71
C PRO A 759 14.95 21.64 -13.76
N ALA A 760 14.52 20.71 -12.89
CA ALA A 760 14.81 19.30 -13.06
C ALA A 760 14.23 18.83 -14.41
N LYS A 761 14.75 17.73 -14.96
CA LYS A 761 14.49 17.26 -16.35
C LYS A 761 13.05 17.50 -16.85
N PRO A 762 12.87 17.80 -18.16
CA PRO A 762 11.54 17.92 -18.76
C PRO A 762 10.77 16.60 -18.63
N LYS A 763 9.44 16.74 -18.41
CA LYS A 763 8.52 15.59 -18.35
C LYS A 763 8.66 14.69 -19.58
N PRO A 764 8.60 13.35 -19.43
CA PRO A 764 8.42 12.44 -20.55
C PRO A 764 7.14 12.81 -21.33
N LYS A 765 7.08 12.40 -22.60
CA LYS A 765 5.87 12.57 -23.41
C LYS A 765 4.73 11.77 -22.78
N GLU A 766 3.54 12.36 -22.79
CA GLU A 766 2.31 11.73 -22.36
C GLU A 766 2.14 10.35 -23.04
N ASP A 767 1.92 9.32 -22.25
CA ASP A 767 1.51 8.00 -22.74
C ASP A 767 0.11 8.09 -23.37
N GLU A 768 -0.16 7.27 -24.40
CA GLU A 768 -1.50 7.18 -24.95
C GLU A 768 -2.49 6.75 -23.85
N ALA A 769 -3.52 7.59 -23.60
CA ALA A 769 -4.54 7.30 -22.62
C ALA A 769 -5.44 6.13 -23.08
N MET A 770 -5.99 5.39 -22.11
CA MET A 770 -6.97 4.33 -22.35
C MET A 770 -8.28 4.90 -22.89
N ASP A 771 -8.88 4.23 -23.88
CA ASP A 771 -10.27 4.47 -24.24
C ASP A 771 -11.19 3.82 -23.18
N HIS A 772 -11.53 4.59 -22.15
CA HIS A 772 -12.39 4.16 -21.07
C HIS A 772 -13.81 3.82 -21.52
N GLU A 773 -14.30 4.38 -22.66
CA GLU A 773 -15.58 3.98 -23.22
C GLU A 773 -15.53 2.57 -23.81
N ALA A 774 -14.43 2.20 -24.49
CA ALA A 774 -14.23 0.86 -25.00
C ALA A 774 -14.11 -0.17 -23.85
N ALA A 775 -13.41 0.16 -22.78
CA ALA A 775 -13.27 -0.69 -21.61
C ALA A 775 -14.61 -0.86 -20.84
N ALA A 776 -15.39 0.22 -20.68
CA ALA A 776 -16.72 0.15 -20.08
C ALA A 776 -17.67 -0.72 -20.92
N LYS A 777 -17.62 -0.61 -22.26
CA LYS A 777 -18.37 -1.50 -23.16
C LYS A 777 -17.93 -2.95 -23.05
N ALA A 778 -16.64 -3.22 -22.92
CA ALA A 778 -16.10 -4.57 -22.72
C ALA A 778 -16.63 -5.19 -21.41
N LEU A 779 -16.63 -4.44 -20.30
CA LEU A 779 -17.20 -4.86 -19.03
C LEU A 779 -18.73 -5.02 -19.07
N ALA A 780 -19.43 -4.28 -19.94
CA ALA A 780 -20.89 -4.38 -20.12
C ALA A 780 -21.32 -5.60 -20.94
N ALA A 781 -20.52 -6.06 -21.90
CA ALA A 781 -20.90 -6.99 -22.97
C ALA A 781 -21.32 -8.42 -22.52
N THR A 782 -21.12 -8.82 -21.26
CA THR A 782 -21.44 -10.17 -20.77
C THR A 782 -22.78 -10.30 -20.07
N SER A 783 -23.67 -9.27 -20.09
CA SER A 783 -24.89 -9.27 -19.27
C SER A 783 -26.12 -9.96 -19.90
N ASP A 784 -26.11 -10.29 -21.21
CA ASP A 784 -27.35 -10.75 -21.88
C ASP A 784 -27.50 -12.27 -21.99
N ASP A 785 -26.42 -13.07 -21.87
CA ASP A 785 -26.51 -14.53 -22.05
C ASP A 785 -26.79 -15.32 -20.76
N ASP A 786 -26.48 -14.83 -19.58
CA ASP A 786 -26.63 -15.55 -18.30
C ASP A 786 -28.05 -15.41 -17.69
N ASN A 787 -28.75 -14.31 -17.94
CA ASN A 787 -30.12 -14.12 -17.44
C ASN A 787 -31.17 -15.03 -18.15
N ASN A 788 -30.86 -15.55 -19.34
CA ASN A 788 -31.76 -16.42 -20.06
C ASN A 788 -31.55 -17.93 -19.73
N LYS A 789 -30.42 -18.30 -19.13
CA LYS A 789 -30.16 -19.67 -18.65
C LYS A 789 -30.66 -19.93 -17.24
N ALA A 790 -30.65 -18.91 -16.36
CA ALA A 790 -31.15 -19.03 -14.99
C ALA A 790 -32.69 -19.14 -14.90
N GLN A 791 -33.46 -18.58 -15.86
CA GLN A 791 -34.93 -18.67 -15.87
C GLN A 791 -35.49 -19.96 -16.48
N THR A 792 -34.67 -20.77 -17.16
CA THR A 792 -35.09 -22.03 -17.77
C THR A 792 -34.78 -23.29 -16.94
N SER A 793 -33.99 -23.18 -15.84
CA SER A 793 -33.60 -24.31 -14.98
C SER A 793 -34.42 -24.48 -13.69
N VAL A 794 -35.35 -23.58 -13.37
CA VAL A 794 -36.18 -23.64 -12.14
C VAL A 794 -37.55 -24.33 -12.33
N LYS A 795 -37.73 -25.11 -13.37
CA LYS A 795 -38.93 -25.99 -13.48
C LYS A 795 -38.51 -27.41 -13.83
N ARG A 796 -38.15 -28.18 -12.84
CA ARG A 796 -38.25 -29.66 -12.68
C ARG A 796 -37.19 -30.10 -11.67
N ASP A 797 -37.63 -30.47 -10.52
CA ASP A 797 -37.59 -31.79 -9.88
C ASP A 797 -37.69 -31.60 -8.35
N ASP A 798 -38.93 -31.61 -7.87
CA ASP A 798 -39.23 -32.13 -6.54
C ASP A 798 -39.10 -33.68 -6.65
N ASP A 799 -38.24 -34.24 -5.90
CA ASP A 799 -38.31 -35.49 -5.16
C ASP A 799 -36.94 -36.13 -4.92
N ASN A 800 -36.72 -36.41 -3.67
CA ASN A 800 -35.97 -37.52 -3.08
C ASN A 800 -34.55 -37.29 -2.49
N GLU A 801 -34.59 -37.52 -1.18
CA GLU A 801 -33.64 -38.28 -0.33
C GLU A 801 -32.41 -37.61 0.27
N LYS A 802 -32.57 -37.52 1.57
CA LYS A 802 -31.54 -37.41 2.61
C LYS A 802 -30.32 -38.28 2.37
N GLN A 803 -29.14 -37.74 2.34
CA GLN A 803 -27.91 -38.37 2.89
C GLN A 803 -26.88 -37.35 3.31
N GLU A 804 -26.22 -37.71 4.39
CA GLU A 804 -25.29 -36.95 5.19
C GLU A 804 -24.15 -36.25 4.43
N ALA A 805 -23.79 -35.06 4.87
CA ALA A 805 -22.74 -34.23 4.35
C ALA A 805 -21.32 -34.70 4.81
N PRO A 806 -20.31 -34.56 3.97
CA PRO A 806 -18.99 -34.20 4.42
C PRO A 806 -18.75 -32.70 4.20
N SER A 807 -18.20 -32.10 5.24
CA SER A 807 -17.77 -30.72 5.27
C SER A 807 -16.65 -30.45 4.26
N THR A 808 -17.00 -29.84 3.15
CA THR A 808 -16.07 -29.13 2.27
C THR A 808 -16.64 -27.75 2.05
N GLN A 809 -15.93 -26.75 2.55
CA GLN A 809 -16.15 -25.36 2.18
C GLN A 809 -15.79 -25.21 0.70
N ASP A 810 -16.72 -25.60 -0.15
CA ASP A 810 -16.66 -25.29 -1.56
C ASP A 810 -17.11 -23.85 -1.77
N VAL A 811 -16.27 -23.14 -2.45
CA VAL A 811 -16.30 -21.80 -3.00
C VAL A 811 -17.63 -21.51 -3.74
N GLU A 812 -18.73 -21.38 -3.04
CA GLU A 812 -19.95 -20.76 -3.50
C GLU A 812 -20.05 -19.32 -2.96
N MET A 813 -19.22 -18.43 -3.50
CA MET A 813 -19.36 -16.99 -3.22
C MET A 813 -20.23 -16.26 -4.26
N ASP A 814 -20.70 -16.96 -5.32
CA ASP A 814 -21.53 -16.33 -6.35
C ASP A 814 -23.07 -16.56 -6.18
N GLU A 815 -23.51 -17.48 -5.30
CA GLU A 815 -24.96 -17.78 -5.18
C GLU A 815 -25.65 -17.30 -3.88
N GLN A 816 -24.96 -16.67 -2.94
CA GLN A 816 -25.59 -16.16 -1.71
C GLN A 816 -25.81 -14.64 -1.69
N ALA A 817 -25.98 -14.02 -2.85
CA ALA A 817 -26.45 -12.63 -2.94
C ALA A 817 -27.95 -12.59 -3.35
N HIS A 818 -28.79 -13.34 -2.66
CA HIS A 818 -30.23 -13.14 -2.68
C HIS A 818 -30.76 -13.04 -1.27
#